data_efc0d1aa1b2f72cdd6ecbc10cb3c942d
#
_entry.id   efc0d1aa1b2f72cdd6ecbc10cb3c942d
#
_cell.length_a   1.000
_cell.length_b   1.000
_cell.length_c   1.000
_cell.angle_alpha   90.00
_cell.angle_beta   90.00
_cell.angle_gamma   90.00
#
_symmetry.space_group_name_H-M   'P 1'
#
loop_
_entity.id
_entity.type
_entity.pdbx_description
1 polymer ?
#
loop_
_entity_poly.entity_id
_entity_poly.type
_entity_poly.pdbx_seq_one_letter_code
_entity_poly.pdbx_strand_id
1 'polypeptide(L)'
;MRCKIGLQDGFPTAFAVKEPKDMDGLCSFIDLIKGQVALHRHKPDAKAGQKWVTDNGKASEIGKRGFYMNDIREFLSRRPLLFDGGMGTYYRAAPGIECERANQTDPAGVQAVHREYLEAGADAIKTNTFGLPRMAAAHTPGWEALAEAGWKLAEAAAAPAGAFVFADLGPAPETEALPAAQVYTAVAEQFRKLGAKNFLFETLSSDAGILEAVRTLKAAEPDAFVLVSFAVLPDGYTREGLYCKDLVRRMSESGCVDAVGLNCVSAPGAMRTLARSLSSALPLSVMPNAGYPVVTRTQVRYQGKPEYFAQELSGLAADGVVRILGGCCGTTPAHIAALRAALDALPETAAPARAKEFSTPETKPVENEDAFLCKLNAGEKVIAIELDSPRNADLTAYLEGARKLQAAGADLLTIADCPIAQARMDSSLVACRVHRELGMCTLPHMTCRDRNLNATKALLLGLYAEGVREVLAITGDPIPTAERDEVKNVYQFNSRKLAQYIVSLAGEGREMPSAMTVFGALNLNARNFEVELRRAGEKLEHGMSGFLTQPVLSGQAVENLRHAREVLGSRARILAGIMPVVSQRNAIFMENEINGIHVEEDIIRQFAGLDRAQGEELGLAISLKMAREALPYADGFYLMTPFNRVALMERLIARLRTEVLQES
;
A
#
# COMPACT_ATOMS: atom_id res chain seq x y z
N MET A 1 40.39 22.98 4.90
CA MET A 1 41.21 21.75 4.86
C MET A 1 40.91 21.03 3.54
N ARG A 2 41.89 20.88 2.67
CA ARG A 2 41.79 20.17 1.40
C ARG A 2 41.96 18.67 1.67
N CYS A 3 40.98 17.86 1.44
CA CYS A 3 41.16 16.41 1.35
C CYS A 3 41.42 16.00 -0.10
N LYS A 4 42.56 15.35 -0.33
CA LYS A 4 42.85 14.67 -1.60
C LYS A 4 42.07 13.34 -1.63
N ILE A 5 41.39 13.12 -2.72
CA ILE A 5 40.70 11.85 -3.02
C ILE A 5 41.68 11.01 -3.84
N GLY A 6 42.01 9.84 -3.31
CA GLY A 6 42.72 8.80 -4.05
C GLY A 6 41.69 7.83 -4.64
N LEU A 7 41.81 7.57 -5.92
CA LEU A 7 41.06 6.52 -6.61
C LEU A 7 41.80 5.19 -6.47
N GLN A 8 41.16 4.19 -5.90
CA GLN A 8 41.44 2.79 -6.16
C GLN A 8 40.11 2.06 -6.39
N ASP A 9 40.05 1.36 -7.49
CA ASP A 9 39.03 0.39 -7.86
C ASP A 9 37.57 0.85 -8.02
N GLY A 10 37.34 1.87 -8.86
CA GLY A 10 36.13 1.98 -9.68
C GLY A 10 34.78 2.25 -9.02
N PHE A 11 34.64 2.35 -7.69
CA PHE A 11 33.39 2.68 -7.01
C PHE A 11 33.58 3.73 -5.90
N PRO A 12 32.76 4.80 -5.83
CA PRO A 12 32.85 5.78 -4.78
C PRO A 12 32.12 5.32 -3.53
N THR A 13 32.86 5.18 -2.42
CA THR A 13 32.29 5.04 -1.08
C THR A 13 32.39 6.37 -0.32
N ALA A 14 31.33 6.71 0.39
CA ALA A 14 31.15 7.74 1.41
C ALA A 14 30.57 9.10 0.96
N PHE A 15 29.34 9.33 1.39
CA PHE A 15 28.68 10.62 1.41
C PHE A 15 28.69 11.20 2.83
N ALA A 16 29.20 12.42 2.99
CA ALA A 16 28.97 13.23 4.16
C ALA A 16 27.88 14.28 3.81
N VAL A 17 26.77 14.24 4.51
CA VAL A 17 25.68 15.21 4.39
C VAL A 17 25.81 16.22 5.53
N LYS A 18 25.82 17.52 5.20
CA LYS A 18 25.65 18.61 6.14
C LYS A 18 24.19 19.01 6.17
N GLU A 19 23.65 19.18 7.37
CA GLU A 19 22.26 19.45 7.71
C GLU A 19 21.65 20.69 7.04
N PRO A 20 20.32 20.70 6.93
CA PRO A 20 19.55 21.86 7.38
C PRO A 20 18.46 21.49 8.39
N LYS A 21 18.23 22.40 9.31
CA LYS A 21 17.21 22.40 10.36
C LYS A 21 15.83 22.58 9.78
N ASP A 22 14.89 21.97 10.49
CA ASP A 22 13.44 22.18 10.45
C ASP A 22 12.70 21.78 9.17
N MET A 23 11.92 20.72 9.24
CA MET A 23 10.50 20.70 8.89
C MET A 23 9.86 19.32 9.06
N ASP A 24 8.68 19.35 9.64
CA ASP A 24 7.75 18.26 9.86
C ASP A 24 7.31 17.55 8.57
N GLY A 25 7.16 16.26 8.69
CA GLY A 25 6.09 15.48 8.08
C GLY A 25 6.11 15.22 6.58
N LEU A 26 6.07 13.94 6.25
CA LEU A 26 5.45 13.35 5.05
C LEU A 26 5.48 14.20 3.77
N CYS A 27 6.46 13.94 2.93
CA CYS A 27 6.33 14.33 1.53
C CYS A 27 6.86 13.30 0.57
N SER A 28 5.95 12.96 -0.29
CA SER A 28 6.05 12.10 -1.44
C SER A 28 7.22 12.46 -2.37
N PHE A 29 7.54 11.55 -3.24
CA PHE A 29 8.47 11.63 -4.36
C PHE A 29 8.39 12.93 -5.21
N ILE A 30 7.33 13.72 -5.08
CA ILE A 30 7.10 15.00 -5.76
C ILE A 30 7.75 16.16 -5.01
N ASP A 31 7.97 16.09 -3.71
CA ASP A 31 8.59 17.18 -2.93
C ASP A 31 10.12 17.23 -3.07
N LEU A 32 10.74 16.20 -3.62
CA LEU A 32 12.18 16.21 -3.97
C LEU A 32 12.51 17.15 -5.15
N ILE A 33 11.49 17.68 -5.85
CA ILE A 33 11.66 18.56 -7.03
C ILE A 33 11.80 20.03 -6.64
N LYS A 34 11.59 20.43 -5.40
CA LYS A 34 11.47 21.84 -4.97
C LYS A 34 12.75 22.55 -4.50
N GLY A 35 13.93 21.99 -4.66
CA GLY A 35 15.17 22.60 -4.16
C GLY A 35 16.18 23.01 -5.22
N GLN A 36 16.28 24.30 -5.46
CA GLN A 36 17.40 25.06 -6.04
C GLN A 36 17.66 25.05 -7.56
N VAL A 37 17.31 26.15 -8.21
CA VAL A 37 18.01 26.69 -9.40
C VAL A 37 18.37 28.17 -9.16
N ALA A 38 19.64 28.43 -9.00
CA ALA A 38 20.19 29.78 -9.13
C ALA A 38 20.73 30.00 -10.55
N LEU A 39 20.31 31.10 -11.10
CA LEU A 39 20.52 31.70 -12.40
C LEU A 39 21.94 31.59 -13.01
N HIS A 40 22.00 31.17 -14.28
CA HIS A 40 22.88 31.78 -15.26
C HIS A 40 22.09 32.07 -16.53
N ARG A 41 21.89 33.38 -16.80
CA ARG A 41 21.32 33.88 -18.04
C ARG A 41 22.37 33.73 -19.15
N HIS A 42 22.07 32.94 -20.17
CA HIS A 42 22.63 33.10 -21.49
C HIS A 42 21.51 33.51 -22.46
N LYS A 43 21.68 34.64 -23.11
CA LYS A 43 20.83 35.13 -24.21
C LYS A 43 20.97 34.17 -25.39
N PRO A 44 19.88 33.78 -26.08
CA PRO A 44 20.02 33.09 -27.35
C PRO A 44 20.33 34.09 -28.46
N ASP A 45 21.38 33.82 -29.21
CA ASP A 45 21.67 34.48 -30.48
C ASP A 45 20.60 34.11 -31.52
N ALA A 46 19.93 35.12 -32.00
CA ALA A 46 19.06 35.05 -33.16
C ALA A 46 19.91 35.00 -34.43
N LYS A 47 20.02 33.82 -35.06
CA LYS A 47 20.21 33.62 -36.51
C LYS A 47 20.63 32.16 -36.80
N ALA A 48 19.69 31.31 -37.09
CA ALA A 48 19.85 30.19 -38.02
C ALA A 48 18.44 29.70 -38.42
N GLY A 49 17.82 30.39 -39.34
CA GLY A 49 16.69 29.88 -40.08
C GLY A 49 17.18 28.77 -41.02
N GLN A 50 16.99 27.52 -40.69
CA GLN A 50 17.01 26.45 -41.65
C GLN A 50 15.61 26.21 -42.19
N LYS A 51 15.38 26.73 -43.42
CA LYS A 51 14.27 26.34 -44.27
C LYS A 51 14.41 24.86 -44.61
N TRP A 52 13.52 24.02 -44.11
CA TRP A 52 13.27 22.71 -44.69
C TRP A 52 12.41 22.93 -45.95
N VAL A 53 13.02 22.79 -47.10
CA VAL A 53 12.32 22.68 -48.38
C VAL A 53 11.80 21.25 -48.48
N THR A 54 10.49 21.08 -48.34
CA THR A 54 9.82 19.83 -48.74
C THR A 54 9.56 19.92 -50.24
N ASP A 55 10.33 19.17 -50.98
CA ASP A 55 10.02 18.86 -52.38
C ASP A 55 8.99 17.69 -52.34
N ASN A 56 7.82 17.98 -52.81
CA ASN A 56 6.82 17.22 -53.53
C ASN A 56 5.41 17.69 -53.15
N GLY A 57 4.84 18.44 -54.09
CA GLY A 57 3.46 18.90 -54.05
C GLY A 57 2.43 17.74 -54.01
N LYS A 58 2.13 17.30 -52.83
CA LYS A 58 0.86 16.67 -52.44
C LYS A 58 0.43 17.35 -51.15
N ALA A 59 -0.51 18.28 -51.28
CA ALA A 59 -1.30 18.73 -50.14
C ALA A 59 -1.86 17.46 -49.48
N SER A 60 -1.36 17.15 -48.28
CA SER A 60 -1.93 16.06 -47.48
C SER A 60 -3.38 16.41 -47.19
N GLU A 61 -4.27 15.56 -47.60
CA GLU A 61 -5.68 15.55 -47.22
C GLU A 61 -5.82 15.38 -45.70
N ILE A 62 -5.49 16.38 -44.93
CA ILE A 62 -5.88 16.53 -43.51
C ILE A 62 -7.27 17.19 -43.48
N GLY A 63 -8.19 16.66 -44.19
CA GLY A 63 -9.47 17.28 -44.32
C GLY A 63 -10.56 16.34 -44.79
N LYS A 64 -10.80 15.24 -44.09
CA LYS A 64 -12.09 14.51 -44.11
C LYS A 64 -12.09 13.39 -43.04
N ARG A 65 -11.96 13.71 -41.77
CA ARG A 65 -12.46 12.86 -40.69
C ARG A 65 -13.83 13.38 -40.26
N GLY A 66 -14.77 13.32 -41.18
CA GLY A 66 -16.17 13.64 -40.93
C GLY A 66 -16.88 12.45 -40.30
N PHE A 67 -16.75 12.25 -39.01
CA PHE A 67 -17.74 11.61 -38.15
C PHE A 67 -17.54 12.19 -36.75
N TYR A 68 -18.34 13.17 -36.38
CA TYR A 68 -18.53 13.59 -35.01
C TYR A 68 -19.17 12.41 -34.26
N MET A 69 -18.36 11.55 -33.69
CA MET A 69 -18.86 10.51 -32.76
C MET A 69 -18.97 11.15 -31.38
N ASN A 70 -20.20 11.42 -30.95
CA ASN A 70 -20.47 12.06 -29.67
C ASN A 70 -20.35 11.08 -28.48
N ASP A 71 -20.25 9.77 -28.74
CA ASP A 71 -20.19 8.73 -27.72
C ASP A 71 -18.83 7.99 -27.77
N ILE A 72 -18.10 8.06 -26.68
CA ILE A 72 -16.81 7.39 -26.52
C ILE A 72 -16.94 5.86 -26.53
N ARG A 73 -18.08 5.30 -26.09
CA ARG A 73 -18.35 3.85 -26.12
C ARG A 73 -18.46 3.36 -27.55
N GLU A 74 -19.14 4.13 -28.42
CA GLU A 74 -19.20 3.85 -29.85
C GLU A 74 -17.80 3.93 -30.50
N PHE A 75 -17.00 4.93 -30.12
CA PHE A 75 -15.62 5.05 -30.61
C PHE A 75 -14.78 3.83 -30.23
N LEU A 76 -14.82 3.41 -28.95
CA LEU A 76 -14.08 2.25 -28.44
C LEU A 76 -14.54 0.93 -29.09
N SER A 77 -15.76 0.83 -29.58
CA SER A 77 -16.22 -0.37 -30.30
C SER A 77 -15.55 -0.52 -31.67
N ARG A 78 -15.12 0.57 -32.30
CA ARG A 78 -14.55 0.58 -33.64
C ARG A 78 -13.04 0.56 -33.65
N ARG A 79 -12.36 1.33 -32.79
CA ARG A 79 -10.90 1.42 -32.73
C ARG A 79 -10.39 1.77 -31.34
N PRO A 80 -9.08 1.51 -31.06
CA PRO A 80 -8.46 1.99 -29.83
C PRO A 80 -8.48 3.52 -29.73
N LEU A 81 -8.73 4.02 -28.51
CA LEU A 81 -8.66 5.44 -28.17
C LEU A 81 -7.23 5.79 -27.78
N LEU A 82 -6.69 6.85 -28.39
CA LEU A 82 -5.36 7.37 -28.05
C LEU A 82 -5.49 8.66 -27.23
N PHE A 83 -5.05 8.61 -25.98
CA PHE A 83 -4.89 9.76 -25.10
C PHE A 83 -3.64 10.55 -25.41
N ASP A 84 -3.59 11.77 -24.89
CA ASP A 84 -2.39 12.60 -24.78
C ASP A 84 -1.31 11.99 -23.87
N GLY A 85 -0.29 12.76 -23.57
CA GLY A 85 0.83 12.40 -22.70
C GLY A 85 0.85 13.14 -21.36
N GLY A 86 2.05 13.26 -20.79
CA GLY A 86 2.27 13.88 -19.50
C GLY A 86 2.23 15.40 -19.53
N MET A 87 1.14 16.02 -19.10
CA MET A 87 1.00 17.47 -19.01
C MET A 87 2.10 18.11 -18.14
N GLY A 88 2.18 17.74 -16.86
CA GLY A 88 3.08 18.41 -15.90
C GLY A 88 4.56 18.25 -16.20
N THR A 89 4.98 17.14 -16.83
CA THR A 89 6.39 16.92 -17.22
C THR A 89 6.76 17.59 -18.53
N TYR A 90 5.78 17.84 -19.40
CA TYR A 90 5.98 18.49 -20.69
C TYR A 90 5.87 20.02 -20.60
N TYR A 91 4.85 20.54 -19.93
CA TYR A 91 4.65 21.97 -19.69
C TYR A 91 5.78 22.61 -18.87
N ARG A 92 6.35 21.87 -17.90
CA ARG A 92 7.45 22.32 -17.03
C ARG A 92 7.14 23.62 -16.30
N ALA A 93 6.13 23.60 -15.46
CA ALA A 93 5.83 24.72 -14.56
C ALA A 93 7.08 25.21 -13.81
N ALA A 94 7.10 26.49 -13.45
CA ALA A 94 8.21 27.04 -12.68
C ALA A 94 8.37 26.27 -11.35
N PRO A 95 9.61 26.13 -10.84
CA PRO A 95 9.86 25.39 -9.60
C PRO A 95 9.00 25.90 -8.44
N GLY A 96 8.30 24.98 -7.77
CA GLY A 96 7.43 25.30 -6.63
C GLY A 96 6.03 25.78 -6.98
N ILE A 97 5.69 25.88 -8.28
CA ILE A 97 4.32 26.19 -8.73
C ILE A 97 3.64 24.90 -9.19
N GLU A 98 2.45 24.67 -8.65
CA GLU A 98 1.60 23.56 -9.08
C GLU A 98 1.15 23.79 -10.54
N CYS A 99 1.19 22.75 -11.37
CA CYS A 99 0.91 22.84 -12.80
C CYS A 99 -0.50 23.39 -13.08
N GLU A 100 -1.46 23.07 -12.23
CA GLU A 100 -2.86 23.48 -12.32
C GLU A 100 -3.04 25.00 -12.23
N ARG A 101 -2.14 25.70 -11.51
CA ARG A 101 -2.18 27.17 -11.42
C ARG A 101 -1.89 27.84 -12.78
N ALA A 102 -1.19 27.16 -13.68
CA ALA A 102 -0.96 27.64 -15.04
C ALA A 102 -2.26 27.82 -15.83
N ASN A 103 -3.33 27.13 -15.47
CA ASN A 103 -4.65 27.33 -16.09
C ASN A 103 -5.10 28.81 -16.02
N GLN A 104 -4.67 29.53 -14.98
CA GLN A 104 -4.98 30.96 -14.80
C GLN A 104 -3.78 31.87 -15.08
N THR A 105 -2.56 31.44 -14.76
CA THR A 105 -1.36 32.31 -14.87
C THR A 105 -0.69 32.24 -16.21
N ASP A 106 -0.85 31.14 -16.97
CA ASP A 106 -0.33 30.97 -18.34
C ASP A 106 -1.28 30.10 -19.19
N PRO A 107 -2.53 30.54 -19.40
CA PRO A 107 -3.52 29.77 -20.14
C PRO A 107 -3.08 29.49 -21.60
N ALA A 108 -2.30 30.38 -22.21
CA ALA A 108 -1.79 30.18 -23.56
C ALA A 108 -0.80 29.02 -23.64
N GLY A 109 0.09 28.89 -22.65
CA GLY A 109 1.03 27.78 -22.56
C GLY A 109 0.35 26.46 -22.36
N VAL A 110 -0.64 26.36 -21.44
CA VAL A 110 -1.43 25.15 -21.24
C VAL A 110 -2.19 24.75 -22.51
N GLN A 111 -2.84 25.72 -23.17
CA GLN A 111 -3.57 25.47 -24.42
C GLN A 111 -2.64 25.04 -25.57
N ALA A 112 -1.42 25.56 -25.61
CA ALA A 112 -0.41 25.15 -26.61
C ALA A 112 -0.07 23.65 -26.42
N VAL A 113 0.14 23.20 -25.18
CA VAL A 113 0.42 21.78 -24.89
C VAL A 113 -0.74 20.89 -25.34
N HIS A 114 -1.98 21.24 -25.04
CA HIS A 114 -3.15 20.50 -25.53
C HIS A 114 -3.18 20.40 -27.05
N ARG A 115 -2.94 21.52 -27.76
CA ARG A 115 -2.91 21.51 -29.23
C ARG A 115 -1.79 20.64 -29.79
N GLU A 116 -0.59 20.70 -29.23
CA GLU A 116 0.53 19.88 -29.68
C GLU A 116 0.25 18.37 -29.56
N TYR A 117 -0.43 17.93 -28.50
CA TYR A 117 -0.85 16.54 -28.38
C TYR A 117 -1.96 16.16 -29.35
N LEU A 118 -2.91 17.06 -29.63
CA LEU A 118 -3.96 16.83 -30.62
C LEU A 118 -3.38 16.77 -32.05
N GLU A 119 -2.43 17.66 -32.37
CA GLU A 119 -1.69 17.65 -33.64
C GLU A 119 -0.85 16.38 -33.81
N ALA A 120 -0.35 15.83 -32.70
CA ALA A 120 0.33 14.51 -32.65
C ALA A 120 -0.63 13.32 -32.87
N GLY A 121 -1.95 13.55 -32.94
CA GLY A 121 -2.96 12.54 -33.25
C GLY A 121 -3.65 11.94 -32.04
N ALA A 122 -3.64 12.59 -30.88
CA ALA A 122 -4.47 12.18 -29.76
C ALA A 122 -5.97 12.29 -30.10
N ASP A 123 -6.74 11.26 -29.75
CA ASP A 123 -8.20 11.23 -29.88
C ASP A 123 -8.87 11.82 -28.63
N ALA A 124 -8.17 11.84 -27.49
CA ALA A 124 -8.65 12.36 -26.22
C ALA A 124 -7.53 13.11 -25.48
N ILE A 125 -7.90 14.16 -24.75
CA ILE A 125 -7.00 14.89 -23.86
C ILE A 125 -7.54 14.95 -22.43
N LYS A 126 -6.60 15.02 -21.47
CA LYS A 126 -6.88 15.22 -20.06
C LYS A 126 -6.83 16.71 -19.73
N THR A 127 -7.73 17.17 -18.85
CA THR A 127 -7.61 18.54 -18.31
C THR A 127 -6.33 18.68 -17.47
N ASN A 128 -5.79 19.89 -17.35
CA ASN A 128 -4.66 20.15 -16.45
C ASN A 128 -5.15 20.34 -15.01
N THR A 129 -5.68 19.27 -14.38
CA THR A 129 -6.39 19.34 -13.09
C THR A 129 -6.09 18.19 -12.14
N PHE A 130 -5.05 17.42 -12.41
CA PHE A 130 -4.61 16.25 -11.61
C PHE A 130 -4.53 16.51 -10.11
N GLY A 131 -4.02 17.67 -9.68
CA GLY A 131 -3.83 18.01 -8.25
C GLY A 131 -5.07 18.51 -7.53
N LEU A 132 -6.20 18.72 -8.21
CA LEU A 132 -7.40 19.32 -7.60
C LEU A 132 -7.96 18.54 -6.42
N PRO A 133 -8.01 17.18 -6.40
CA PRO A 133 -8.49 16.47 -5.22
C PRO A 133 -7.68 16.80 -3.95
N ARG A 134 -6.35 16.97 -4.06
CA ARG A 134 -5.51 17.39 -2.94
C ARG A 134 -5.78 18.82 -2.52
N MET A 135 -5.99 19.72 -3.49
CA MET A 135 -6.32 21.13 -3.22
C MET A 135 -7.69 21.25 -2.54
N ALA A 136 -8.69 20.51 -3.00
CA ALA A 136 -10.02 20.48 -2.41
C ALA A 136 -9.98 19.93 -0.97
N ALA A 137 -9.25 18.84 -0.73
CA ALA A 137 -9.07 18.27 0.60
C ALA A 137 -8.33 19.21 1.56
N ALA A 138 -7.39 20.00 1.06
CA ALA A 138 -6.68 21.04 1.82
C ALA A 138 -7.48 22.34 1.96
N HIS A 139 -8.73 22.40 1.47
CA HIS A 139 -9.54 23.62 1.42
C HIS A 139 -8.80 24.81 0.77
N THR A 140 -7.98 24.53 -0.26
CA THR A 140 -7.23 25.57 -0.97
C THR A 140 -8.19 26.53 -1.65
N PRO A 141 -8.14 27.85 -1.34
CA PRO A 141 -9.05 28.80 -1.94
C PRO A 141 -8.94 28.85 -3.46
N GLY A 142 -10.06 28.83 -4.17
CA GLY A 142 -10.13 28.99 -5.63
C GLY A 142 -9.81 27.73 -6.43
N TRP A 143 -9.79 26.55 -5.83
CA TRP A 143 -9.61 25.30 -6.58
C TRP A 143 -10.73 25.08 -7.61
N GLU A 144 -11.96 25.52 -7.34
CA GLU A 144 -13.09 25.46 -8.27
C GLU A 144 -12.84 26.31 -9.52
N ALA A 145 -12.25 27.50 -9.34
CA ALA A 145 -11.88 28.37 -10.46
C ALA A 145 -10.74 27.79 -11.30
N LEU A 146 -9.81 27.03 -10.70
CA LEU A 146 -8.78 26.28 -11.42
C LEU A 146 -9.39 25.12 -12.22
N ALA A 147 -10.40 24.42 -11.68
CA ALA A 147 -11.16 23.41 -12.40
C ALA A 147 -11.86 23.99 -13.63
N GLU A 148 -12.58 25.11 -13.46
CA GLU A 148 -13.27 25.79 -14.54
C GLU A 148 -12.31 26.26 -15.65
N ALA A 149 -11.18 26.88 -15.27
CA ALA A 149 -10.17 27.33 -16.21
C ALA A 149 -9.56 26.15 -16.99
N GLY A 150 -9.16 25.07 -16.30
CA GLY A 150 -8.59 23.87 -16.94
C GLY A 150 -9.57 23.19 -17.88
N TRP A 151 -10.85 23.10 -17.50
CA TRP A 151 -11.89 22.55 -18.34
C TRP A 151 -12.06 23.36 -19.63
N LYS A 152 -12.24 24.68 -19.53
CA LYS A 152 -12.43 25.58 -20.69
C LYS A 152 -11.25 25.57 -21.65
N LEU A 153 -10.02 25.50 -21.15
CA LEU A 153 -8.82 25.43 -21.97
C LEU A 153 -8.76 24.13 -22.78
N ALA A 154 -9.08 23.02 -22.15
CA ALA A 154 -9.12 21.72 -22.81
C ALA A 154 -10.24 21.64 -23.85
N GLU A 155 -11.48 22.08 -23.52
CA GLU A 155 -12.59 22.16 -24.48
C GLU A 155 -12.25 23.02 -25.69
N ALA A 156 -11.70 24.22 -25.47
CA ALA A 156 -11.34 25.13 -26.55
C ALA A 156 -10.24 24.55 -27.47
N ALA A 157 -9.34 23.72 -26.93
CA ALA A 157 -8.34 23.02 -27.73
C ALA A 157 -8.92 21.82 -28.48
N ALA A 158 -9.80 21.05 -27.85
CA ALA A 158 -10.37 19.80 -28.38
C ALA A 158 -11.45 20.04 -29.46
N ALA A 159 -12.26 21.10 -29.32
CA ALA A 159 -13.40 21.36 -30.21
C ALA A 159 -13.05 21.41 -31.71
N PRO A 160 -11.97 22.07 -32.16
CA PRO A 160 -11.60 22.09 -33.59
C PRO A 160 -11.17 20.71 -34.12
N ALA A 161 -10.63 19.85 -33.23
CA ALA A 161 -10.14 18.51 -33.56
C ALA A 161 -11.25 17.44 -33.45
N GLY A 162 -12.41 17.75 -32.86
CA GLY A 162 -13.45 16.78 -32.53
C GLY A 162 -12.97 15.72 -31.53
N ALA A 163 -12.04 16.09 -30.64
CA ALA A 163 -11.44 15.19 -29.66
C ALA A 163 -12.25 15.14 -28.35
N PHE A 164 -12.13 14.04 -27.63
CA PHE A 164 -12.76 13.91 -26.32
C PHE A 164 -11.95 14.66 -25.24
N VAL A 165 -12.66 15.25 -24.28
CA VAL A 165 -12.06 15.85 -23.08
C VAL A 165 -12.42 15.04 -21.87
N PHE A 166 -11.43 14.71 -21.05
CA PHE A 166 -11.60 14.04 -19.76
C PHE A 166 -11.30 14.99 -18.60
N ALA A 167 -12.23 15.10 -17.68
CA ALA A 167 -11.96 15.71 -16.39
C ALA A 167 -10.98 14.80 -15.63
N ASP A 168 -9.78 15.31 -15.36
CA ASP A 168 -8.68 14.55 -14.77
C ASP A 168 -8.60 14.76 -13.26
N LEU A 169 -8.74 13.67 -12.50
CA LEU A 169 -8.73 13.63 -11.05
C LEU A 169 -7.61 12.69 -10.57
N GLY A 170 -6.56 13.25 -9.98
CA GLY A 170 -5.51 12.49 -9.32
C GLY A 170 -5.91 12.00 -7.93
N PRO A 171 -4.97 11.39 -7.17
CA PRO A 171 -5.26 10.82 -5.86
C PRO A 171 -5.75 11.84 -4.84
N ALA A 172 -6.85 11.54 -4.15
CA ALA A 172 -7.29 12.27 -2.98
C ALA A 172 -6.61 11.73 -1.71
N PRO A 173 -6.24 12.59 -0.76
CA PRO A 173 -5.82 12.14 0.56
C PRO A 173 -7.02 11.54 1.30
N GLU A 174 -6.77 10.49 2.09
CA GLU A 174 -7.75 9.88 2.95
C GLU A 174 -7.36 10.08 4.41
N THR A 175 -8.26 10.65 5.21
CA THR A 175 -8.10 10.84 6.65
C THR A 175 -9.39 10.44 7.37
N GLU A 176 -9.31 10.16 8.67
CA GLU A 176 -10.53 9.89 9.49
C GLU A 176 -11.52 11.06 9.47
N ALA A 177 -11.02 12.30 9.36
CA ALA A 177 -11.86 13.50 9.34
C ALA A 177 -12.44 13.82 7.94
N LEU A 178 -11.80 13.37 6.87
CA LEU A 178 -12.19 13.64 5.49
C LEU A 178 -12.01 12.38 4.62
N PRO A 179 -13.07 11.58 4.45
CA PRO A 179 -13.04 10.42 3.57
C PRO A 179 -12.75 10.80 2.12
N ALA A 180 -11.93 10.02 1.43
CA ALA A 180 -11.57 10.25 0.02
C ALA A 180 -12.80 10.33 -0.91
N ALA A 181 -13.85 9.56 -0.60
CA ALA A 181 -15.12 9.60 -1.34
C ALA A 181 -15.75 10.99 -1.41
N GLN A 182 -15.73 11.74 -0.30
CA GLN A 182 -16.29 13.08 -0.25
C GLN A 182 -15.48 14.06 -1.12
N VAL A 183 -14.15 13.93 -1.11
CA VAL A 183 -13.26 14.76 -1.93
C VAL A 183 -13.49 14.49 -3.42
N TYR A 184 -13.48 13.22 -3.81
CA TYR A 184 -13.73 12.84 -5.21
C TYR A 184 -15.11 13.28 -5.67
N THR A 185 -16.15 13.11 -4.84
CA THR A 185 -17.50 13.55 -5.15
C THR A 185 -17.57 15.06 -5.38
N ALA A 186 -16.93 15.87 -4.51
CA ALA A 186 -16.93 17.32 -4.65
C ALA A 186 -16.27 17.78 -5.95
N VAL A 187 -15.09 17.21 -6.29
CA VAL A 187 -14.37 17.58 -7.52
C VAL A 187 -15.10 17.09 -8.78
N ALA A 188 -15.62 15.86 -8.78
CA ALA A 188 -16.38 15.33 -9.90
C ALA A 188 -17.68 16.15 -10.14
N GLU A 189 -18.38 16.55 -9.07
CA GLU A 189 -19.57 17.39 -9.16
C GLU A 189 -19.25 18.78 -9.74
N GLN A 190 -18.09 19.36 -9.43
CA GLN A 190 -17.66 20.62 -10.04
C GLN A 190 -17.52 20.47 -11.57
N PHE A 191 -16.86 19.40 -12.04
CA PHE A 191 -16.73 19.14 -13.48
C PHE A 191 -18.07 18.81 -14.14
N ARG A 192 -18.96 18.06 -13.47
CA ARG A 192 -20.32 17.79 -13.95
C ARG A 192 -21.10 19.09 -14.21
N LYS A 193 -21.01 20.06 -13.28
CA LYS A 193 -21.61 21.40 -13.44
C LYS A 193 -21.05 22.17 -14.64
N LEU A 194 -19.79 21.93 -14.99
CA LEU A 194 -19.14 22.50 -16.17
C LEU A 194 -19.52 21.78 -17.48
N GLY A 195 -20.30 20.71 -17.41
CA GLY A 195 -20.75 19.94 -18.57
C GLY A 195 -19.87 18.73 -18.92
N ALA A 196 -18.93 18.36 -18.07
CA ALA A 196 -18.08 17.19 -18.30
C ALA A 196 -18.92 15.91 -18.39
N LYS A 197 -18.64 15.09 -19.41
CA LYS A 197 -19.24 13.78 -19.64
C LYS A 197 -18.24 12.64 -19.45
N ASN A 198 -16.94 12.91 -19.57
CA ASN A 198 -15.90 11.90 -19.41
C ASN A 198 -15.02 12.25 -18.22
N PHE A 199 -14.79 11.27 -17.35
CA PHE A 199 -14.04 11.43 -16.10
C PHE A 199 -12.92 10.39 -16.04
N LEU A 200 -11.73 10.83 -15.65
CA LEU A 200 -10.57 9.99 -15.42
C LEU A 200 -10.10 10.15 -13.97
N PHE A 201 -10.16 9.07 -13.23
CA PHE A 201 -9.49 8.96 -11.93
C PHE A 201 -8.16 8.24 -12.16
N GLU A 202 -7.03 8.97 -12.10
CA GLU A 202 -5.75 8.41 -12.50
C GLU A 202 -4.68 8.39 -11.40
N THR A 203 -3.67 7.54 -11.63
CA THR A 203 -2.48 7.42 -10.76
C THR A 203 -2.84 7.02 -9.32
N LEU A 204 -3.90 6.24 -9.17
CA LEU A 204 -4.41 5.82 -7.87
C LEU A 204 -3.53 4.72 -7.27
N SER A 205 -3.25 4.81 -5.97
CA SER A 205 -2.58 3.74 -5.22
C SER A 205 -3.56 2.87 -4.41
N SER A 206 -4.84 3.30 -4.34
CA SER A 206 -5.92 2.63 -3.63
C SER A 206 -7.24 2.89 -4.37
N ASP A 207 -8.22 2.02 -4.15
CA ASP A 207 -9.61 2.20 -4.61
C ASP A 207 -10.52 2.80 -3.53
N ALA A 208 -9.95 3.26 -2.40
CA ALA A 208 -10.69 3.86 -1.30
C ALA A 208 -11.52 5.06 -1.79
N GLY A 209 -12.82 5.02 -1.51
CA GLY A 209 -13.78 6.08 -1.85
C GLY A 209 -14.14 6.20 -3.34
N ILE A 210 -13.44 5.52 -4.25
CA ILE A 210 -13.66 5.67 -5.70
C ILE A 210 -15.05 5.19 -6.10
N LEU A 211 -15.43 3.97 -5.72
CA LEU A 211 -16.73 3.40 -6.14
C LEU A 211 -17.93 4.17 -5.56
N GLU A 212 -17.80 4.73 -4.37
CA GLU A 212 -18.83 5.58 -3.76
C GLU A 212 -18.99 6.88 -4.54
N ALA A 213 -17.90 7.57 -4.84
CA ALA A 213 -17.91 8.80 -5.64
C ALA A 213 -18.44 8.55 -7.05
N VAL A 214 -18.04 7.46 -7.71
CA VAL A 214 -18.50 7.10 -9.05
C VAL A 214 -20.00 6.77 -9.06
N ARG A 215 -20.52 6.05 -8.07
CA ARG A 215 -21.97 5.80 -7.96
C ARG A 215 -22.76 7.10 -7.79
N THR A 216 -22.25 8.02 -6.97
CA THR A 216 -22.87 9.36 -6.80
C THR A 216 -22.86 10.14 -8.11
N LEU A 217 -21.74 10.13 -8.84
CA LEU A 217 -21.63 10.77 -10.15
C LEU A 217 -22.61 10.16 -11.16
N LYS A 218 -22.66 8.82 -11.26
CA LYS A 218 -23.55 8.10 -12.16
C LYS A 218 -25.03 8.30 -11.83
N ALA A 219 -25.38 8.47 -10.57
CA ALA A 219 -26.74 8.80 -10.17
C ALA A 219 -27.18 10.19 -10.67
N ALA A 220 -26.24 11.16 -10.68
CA ALA A 220 -26.48 12.52 -11.16
C ALA A 220 -26.32 12.67 -12.69
N GLU A 221 -25.48 11.86 -13.32
CA GLU A 221 -25.15 11.87 -14.74
C GLU A 221 -25.00 10.41 -15.24
N PRO A 222 -26.12 9.72 -15.57
CA PRO A 222 -26.09 8.30 -15.95
C PRO A 222 -25.23 7.99 -17.17
N ASP A 223 -25.14 8.93 -18.11
CA ASP A 223 -24.39 8.77 -19.36
C ASP A 223 -22.90 9.09 -19.22
N ALA A 224 -22.43 9.57 -18.06
CA ALA A 224 -21.02 9.85 -17.85
C ALA A 224 -20.17 8.61 -18.15
N PHE A 225 -19.03 8.81 -18.84
CA PHE A 225 -18.02 7.78 -19.03
C PHE A 225 -16.95 7.91 -17.96
N VAL A 226 -16.69 6.85 -17.22
CA VAL A 226 -15.74 6.83 -16.11
C VAL A 226 -14.64 5.82 -16.36
N LEU A 227 -13.41 6.32 -16.45
CA LEU A 227 -12.16 5.53 -16.49
C LEU A 227 -11.44 5.64 -15.14
N VAL A 228 -11.12 4.49 -14.53
CA VAL A 228 -10.36 4.40 -13.29
C VAL A 228 -9.00 3.76 -13.58
N SER A 229 -7.90 4.40 -13.20
CA SER A 229 -6.54 3.98 -13.54
C SER A 229 -5.61 3.97 -12.33
N PHE A 230 -4.87 2.88 -12.15
CA PHE A 230 -4.02 2.63 -11.00
C PHE A 230 -2.54 2.76 -11.34
N ALA A 231 -1.77 3.37 -10.42
CA ALA A 231 -0.32 3.45 -10.50
C ALA A 231 0.31 2.23 -9.83
N VAL A 232 0.97 1.38 -10.63
CA VAL A 232 1.54 0.13 -10.15
C VAL A 232 3.03 0.01 -10.44
N LEU A 233 3.75 -0.60 -9.53
CA LEU A 233 5.14 -0.98 -9.69
C LEU A 233 5.27 -2.12 -10.72
N PRO A 234 6.47 -2.41 -11.25
CA PRO A 234 6.67 -3.48 -12.24
C PRO A 234 6.24 -4.88 -11.79
N ASP A 235 6.13 -5.11 -10.48
CA ASP A 235 5.65 -6.35 -9.88
C ASP A 235 4.11 -6.41 -9.74
N GLY A 236 3.40 -5.36 -10.19
CA GLY A 236 1.94 -5.30 -10.19
C GLY A 236 1.31 -4.78 -8.90
N TYR A 237 2.10 -4.37 -7.90
CA TYR A 237 1.58 -3.80 -6.67
C TYR A 237 1.59 -2.26 -6.69
N THR A 238 0.60 -1.65 -6.07
CA THR A 238 0.60 -0.21 -5.80
C THR A 238 1.53 0.11 -4.64
N ARG A 239 1.81 1.39 -4.41
CA ARG A 239 2.58 1.83 -3.23
C ARG A 239 1.89 1.51 -1.90
N GLU A 240 0.60 1.26 -1.91
CA GLU A 240 -0.18 0.83 -0.75
C GLU A 240 -0.28 -0.69 -0.62
N GLY A 241 0.43 -1.44 -1.46
CA GLY A 241 0.50 -2.90 -1.40
C GLY A 241 -0.72 -3.61 -1.97
N LEU A 242 -1.53 -2.94 -2.80
CA LEU A 242 -2.67 -3.56 -3.47
C LEU A 242 -2.26 -4.14 -4.82
N TYR A 243 -2.72 -5.35 -5.12
CA TYR A 243 -2.38 -6.04 -6.36
C TYR A 243 -3.30 -5.61 -7.51
N CYS A 244 -2.72 -5.28 -8.65
CA CYS A 244 -3.44 -4.70 -9.79
C CYS A 244 -4.58 -5.60 -10.32
N LYS A 245 -4.42 -6.93 -10.29
CA LYS A 245 -5.48 -7.84 -10.74
C LYS A 245 -6.73 -7.75 -9.87
N ASP A 246 -6.56 -7.59 -8.54
CA ASP A 246 -7.69 -7.45 -7.61
C ASP A 246 -8.38 -6.09 -7.79
N LEU A 247 -7.59 -5.02 -8.01
CA LEU A 247 -8.13 -3.69 -8.28
C LEU A 247 -8.94 -3.68 -9.57
N VAL A 248 -8.39 -4.23 -10.66
CA VAL A 248 -9.07 -4.33 -11.96
C VAL A 248 -10.33 -5.18 -11.83
N ARG A 249 -10.29 -6.31 -11.13
CA ARG A 249 -11.46 -7.17 -10.89
C ARG A 249 -12.55 -6.42 -10.15
N ARG A 250 -12.23 -5.77 -9.01
CA ARG A 250 -13.22 -4.99 -8.24
C ARG A 250 -13.87 -3.88 -9.05
N MET A 251 -13.11 -3.16 -9.87
CA MET A 251 -13.65 -2.14 -10.77
C MET A 251 -14.57 -2.76 -11.83
N SER A 252 -14.15 -3.88 -12.44
CA SER A 252 -14.92 -4.57 -13.47
C SER A 252 -16.26 -5.13 -12.95
N GLU A 253 -16.27 -5.64 -11.71
CA GLU A 253 -17.45 -6.19 -11.05
C GLU A 253 -18.39 -5.13 -10.46
N SER A 254 -17.93 -3.87 -10.38
CA SER A 254 -18.69 -2.78 -9.71
C SER A 254 -19.98 -2.36 -10.40
N GLY A 255 -20.07 -2.56 -11.72
CA GLY A 255 -21.19 -2.17 -12.57
C GLY A 255 -21.36 -0.66 -12.79
N CYS A 256 -20.45 0.17 -12.25
CA CYS A 256 -20.55 1.63 -12.38
C CYS A 256 -19.34 2.28 -13.09
N VAL A 257 -18.26 1.54 -13.34
CA VAL A 257 -17.08 1.97 -14.08
C VAL A 257 -17.18 1.53 -15.53
N ASP A 258 -16.78 2.37 -16.49
CA ASP A 258 -16.85 2.07 -17.92
C ASP A 258 -15.56 1.52 -18.51
N ALA A 259 -14.42 1.89 -17.92
CA ALA A 259 -13.09 1.39 -18.29
C ALA A 259 -12.16 1.37 -17.08
N VAL A 260 -11.18 0.46 -17.08
CA VAL A 260 -10.20 0.35 -16.00
C VAL A 260 -8.80 0.20 -16.57
N GLY A 261 -7.78 0.66 -15.87
CA GLY A 261 -6.45 0.57 -16.40
C GLY A 261 -5.30 0.79 -15.43
N LEU A 262 -4.11 0.89 -16.03
CA LEU A 262 -2.85 1.14 -15.34
C LEU A 262 -2.18 2.36 -15.97
N ASN A 263 -1.63 3.25 -15.13
CA ASN A 263 -0.86 4.38 -15.62
C ASN A 263 0.29 4.76 -14.70
N CYS A 264 1.21 5.57 -15.20
CA CYS A 264 2.35 6.13 -14.48
C CYS A 264 3.27 5.05 -13.86
N VAL A 265 4.24 5.45 -13.04
CA VAL A 265 5.20 4.65 -12.26
C VAL A 265 6.05 3.67 -13.09
N SER A 266 5.44 2.80 -13.90
CA SER A 266 6.13 1.77 -14.68
C SER A 266 6.42 2.21 -16.12
N ALA A 267 7.50 1.66 -16.69
CA ALA A 267 7.91 1.85 -18.08
C ALA A 267 7.08 0.97 -19.05
N PRO A 268 7.10 1.25 -20.38
CA PRO A 268 6.25 0.56 -21.36
C PRO A 268 6.35 -0.96 -21.33
N GLY A 269 7.55 -1.53 -21.28
CA GLY A 269 7.75 -3.00 -21.28
C GLY A 269 7.17 -3.69 -20.04
N ALA A 270 7.32 -3.09 -18.85
CA ALA A 270 6.71 -3.59 -17.61
C ALA A 270 5.18 -3.51 -17.69
N MET A 271 4.64 -2.36 -18.13
CA MET A 271 3.20 -2.19 -18.33
C MET A 271 2.61 -3.18 -19.33
N ARG A 272 3.32 -3.47 -20.44
CA ARG A 272 2.90 -4.49 -21.40
C ARG A 272 2.77 -5.87 -20.75
N THR A 273 3.76 -6.26 -19.95
CA THR A 273 3.75 -7.54 -19.24
C THR A 273 2.58 -7.63 -18.28
N LEU A 274 2.35 -6.58 -17.49
CA LEU A 274 1.23 -6.52 -16.57
C LEU A 274 -0.12 -6.55 -17.29
N ALA A 275 -0.31 -5.71 -18.32
CA ALA A 275 -1.56 -5.64 -19.07
C ALA A 275 -1.97 -6.98 -19.68
N ARG A 276 -1.00 -7.75 -20.22
CA ARG A 276 -1.26 -9.11 -20.74
C ARG A 276 -1.66 -10.12 -19.68
N SER A 277 -1.33 -9.86 -18.43
CA SER A 277 -1.72 -10.71 -17.30
C SER A 277 -3.09 -10.35 -16.70
N LEU A 278 -3.67 -9.21 -17.11
CA LEU A 278 -4.97 -8.76 -16.64
C LEU A 278 -6.10 -9.45 -17.40
N SER A 279 -7.20 -9.67 -16.71
CA SER A 279 -8.49 -10.06 -17.29
C SER A 279 -9.53 -9.03 -16.87
N SER A 280 -10.34 -8.54 -17.78
CA SER A 280 -11.38 -7.54 -17.51
C SER A 280 -12.53 -7.67 -18.49
N ALA A 281 -13.76 -7.54 -18.00
CA ALA A 281 -14.95 -7.39 -18.85
C ALA A 281 -15.07 -5.98 -19.44
N LEU A 282 -14.36 -5.00 -18.82
CA LEU A 282 -14.32 -3.61 -19.27
C LEU A 282 -13.13 -3.38 -20.22
N PRO A 283 -13.21 -2.35 -21.09
CA PRO A 283 -12.06 -1.89 -21.85
C PRO A 283 -10.87 -1.59 -20.94
N LEU A 284 -9.69 -2.17 -21.26
CA LEU A 284 -8.46 -1.89 -20.53
C LEU A 284 -7.77 -0.65 -21.07
N SER A 285 -7.22 0.15 -20.15
CA SER A 285 -6.38 1.33 -20.42
C SER A 285 -4.93 1.10 -19.98
N VAL A 286 -3.96 1.55 -20.80
CA VAL A 286 -2.53 1.52 -20.48
C VAL A 286 -1.86 2.82 -20.89
N MET A 287 -1.38 3.59 -19.90
CA MET A 287 -0.71 4.88 -20.08
C MET A 287 0.61 4.94 -19.27
N PRO A 288 1.71 4.31 -19.74
CA PRO A 288 2.97 4.25 -19.01
C PRO A 288 3.74 5.58 -19.05
N ASN A 289 4.78 5.66 -18.21
CA ASN A 289 5.81 6.68 -18.36
C ASN A 289 6.63 6.43 -19.64
N ALA A 290 7.30 7.46 -20.16
CA ALA A 290 8.18 7.30 -21.32
C ALA A 290 9.34 6.30 -21.08
N GLY A 291 9.67 6.06 -19.83
CA GLY A 291 10.72 5.16 -19.36
C GLY A 291 10.89 5.33 -17.86
N TYR A 292 11.97 4.78 -17.28
CA TYR A 292 12.29 5.03 -15.88
C TYR A 292 12.87 6.44 -15.68
N PRO A 293 12.52 7.13 -14.58
CA PRO A 293 13.08 8.44 -14.28
C PRO A 293 14.57 8.33 -13.92
N VAL A 294 15.38 9.17 -14.53
CA VAL A 294 16.75 9.44 -14.09
C VAL A 294 16.71 10.66 -13.19
N VAL A 295 16.93 10.45 -11.90
CA VAL A 295 16.93 11.51 -10.90
C VAL A 295 18.33 12.06 -10.77
N THR A 296 18.51 13.34 -11.10
CA THR A 296 19.72 14.11 -10.80
C THR A 296 19.45 15.04 -9.62
N ARG A 297 20.47 15.68 -9.06
CA ARG A 297 20.30 16.62 -7.93
C ARG A 297 19.31 17.77 -8.20
N THR A 298 19.06 18.08 -9.46
CA THR A 298 18.27 19.25 -9.87
C THR A 298 17.09 18.93 -10.77
N GLN A 299 17.01 17.72 -11.35
CA GLN A 299 15.99 17.38 -12.34
C GLN A 299 15.64 15.90 -12.34
N VAL A 300 14.38 15.60 -12.62
CA VAL A 300 13.91 14.28 -13.03
C VAL A 300 13.79 14.29 -14.55
N ARG A 301 14.46 13.38 -15.24
CA ARG A 301 14.40 13.22 -16.69
C ARG A 301 13.95 11.82 -17.05
N TYR A 302 13.20 11.73 -18.13
CA TYR A 302 12.80 10.45 -18.72
C TYR A 302 13.56 10.27 -20.04
N GLN A 303 14.11 9.09 -20.30
CA GLN A 303 14.97 8.81 -21.47
C GLN A 303 14.32 7.82 -22.46
N GLY A 304 13.00 7.69 -22.44
CA GLY A 304 12.27 6.80 -23.34
C GLY A 304 12.37 7.29 -24.81
N LYS A 305 12.54 6.34 -25.74
CA LYS A 305 12.48 6.61 -27.17
C LYS A 305 11.05 6.48 -27.68
N PRO A 306 10.53 7.43 -28.49
CA PRO A 306 9.18 7.37 -29.05
C PRO A 306 8.89 6.07 -29.81
N GLU A 307 9.86 5.54 -30.56
CA GLU A 307 9.69 4.32 -31.35
C GLU A 307 9.52 3.08 -30.46
N TYR A 308 10.32 2.96 -29.39
CA TYR A 308 10.19 1.87 -28.41
C TYR A 308 8.85 1.96 -27.69
N PHE A 309 8.45 3.16 -27.26
CA PHE A 309 7.15 3.40 -26.62
C PHE A 309 6.00 2.95 -27.53
N ALA A 310 6.04 3.37 -28.80
CA ALA A 310 5.03 3.01 -29.79
C ALA A 310 4.98 1.49 -30.05
N GLN A 311 6.13 0.84 -30.18
CA GLN A 311 6.23 -0.60 -30.40
C GLN A 311 5.62 -1.42 -29.26
N GLU A 312 5.94 -1.06 -28.01
CA GLU A 312 5.43 -1.76 -26.83
C GLU A 312 3.91 -1.65 -26.70
N LEU A 313 3.35 -0.47 -26.96
CA LEU A 313 1.92 -0.21 -26.79
C LEU A 313 1.08 -0.64 -27.98
N SER A 314 1.54 -0.45 -29.21
CA SER A 314 0.79 -0.91 -30.40
C SER A 314 0.61 -2.43 -30.41
N GLY A 315 1.56 -3.20 -29.87
CA GLY A 315 1.43 -4.63 -29.69
C GLY A 315 0.26 -5.03 -28.77
N LEU A 316 -0.04 -4.24 -27.73
CA LEU A 316 -1.20 -4.48 -26.85
C LEU A 316 -2.53 -4.22 -27.56
N ALA A 317 -2.57 -3.20 -28.42
CA ALA A 317 -3.75 -2.93 -29.24
C ALA A 317 -3.99 -4.03 -30.30
N ALA A 318 -2.90 -4.49 -30.95
CA ALA A 318 -2.95 -5.59 -31.94
C ALA A 318 -3.45 -6.91 -31.32
N ASP A 319 -3.05 -7.21 -30.08
CA ASP A 319 -3.52 -8.38 -29.33
C ASP A 319 -5.00 -8.26 -28.90
N GLY A 320 -5.64 -7.09 -29.08
CA GLY A 320 -7.02 -6.81 -28.64
C GLY A 320 -7.22 -6.72 -27.12
N VAL A 321 -6.11 -6.74 -26.35
CA VAL A 321 -6.13 -6.72 -24.88
C VAL A 321 -6.45 -5.32 -24.35
N VAL A 322 -5.92 -4.27 -25.00
CA VAL A 322 -6.04 -2.88 -24.57
C VAL A 322 -6.79 -2.06 -25.61
N ARG A 323 -7.77 -1.28 -25.17
CA ARG A 323 -8.59 -0.41 -26.03
C ARG A 323 -8.34 1.07 -25.82
N ILE A 324 -7.67 1.45 -24.73
CA ILE A 324 -7.34 2.83 -24.38
C ILE A 324 -5.83 2.91 -24.15
N LEU A 325 -5.16 3.76 -24.92
CA LEU A 325 -3.71 3.91 -24.89
C LEU A 325 -3.36 5.37 -24.73
N GLY A 326 -2.19 5.66 -24.22
CA GLY A 326 -1.69 7.03 -24.06
C GLY A 326 -0.37 7.05 -23.31
N GLY A 327 -0.02 8.22 -22.78
CA GLY A 327 1.21 8.39 -22.03
C GLY A 327 1.01 9.08 -20.69
N CYS A 328 1.97 8.89 -19.80
CA CYS A 328 2.07 9.59 -18.52
C CYS A 328 3.42 10.34 -18.44
N CYS A 329 4.05 10.39 -17.29
CA CYS A 329 5.26 11.18 -17.06
C CYS A 329 6.37 10.93 -18.10
N GLY A 330 6.95 12.03 -18.58
CA GLY A 330 8.04 12.03 -19.56
C GLY A 330 7.64 11.81 -21.02
N THR A 331 6.38 11.44 -21.30
CA THR A 331 5.90 11.37 -22.68
C THR A 331 5.68 12.77 -23.26
N THR A 332 5.88 12.90 -24.56
CA THR A 332 5.80 14.14 -25.33
C THR A 332 4.95 13.93 -26.58
N PRO A 333 4.57 14.96 -27.31
CA PRO A 333 3.87 14.84 -28.59
C PRO A 333 4.55 13.87 -29.56
N ALA A 334 5.88 13.77 -29.55
CA ALA A 334 6.61 12.81 -30.40
C ALA A 334 6.30 11.36 -30.05
N HIS A 335 6.09 11.01 -28.77
CA HIS A 335 5.68 9.67 -28.36
C HIS A 335 4.26 9.33 -28.83
N ILE A 336 3.36 10.31 -28.74
CA ILE A 336 1.97 10.14 -29.17
C ILE A 336 1.89 10.02 -30.70
N ALA A 337 2.66 10.84 -31.44
CA ALA A 337 2.72 10.76 -32.89
C ALA A 337 3.28 9.39 -33.37
N ALA A 338 4.35 8.89 -32.73
CA ALA A 338 4.90 7.59 -33.05
C ALA A 338 3.88 6.47 -32.77
N LEU A 339 3.17 6.53 -31.64
CA LEU A 339 2.13 5.56 -31.29
C LEU A 339 0.95 5.65 -32.26
N ARG A 340 0.51 6.87 -32.66
CA ARG A 340 -0.55 7.08 -33.66
C ARG A 340 -0.20 6.40 -34.98
N ALA A 341 1.00 6.65 -35.48
CA ALA A 341 1.50 6.04 -36.72
C ALA A 341 1.52 4.50 -36.64
N ALA A 342 1.96 3.95 -35.49
CA ALA A 342 1.96 2.51 -35.27
C ALA A 342 0.54 1.92 -35.19
N LEU A 343 -0.42 2.60 -34.57
CA LEU A 343 -1.82 2.19 -34.50
C LEU A 343 -2.51 2.25 -35.86
N ASP A 344 -2.23 3.28 -36.67
CA ASP A 344 -2.80 3.42 -38.02
C ASP A 344 -2.24 2.37 -39.00
N ALA A 345 -1.07 1.80 -38.71
CA ALA A 345 -0.49 0.70 -39.49
C ALA A 345 -1.04 -0.68 -39.13
N LEU A 346 -1.81 -0.80 -38.02
CA LEU A 346 -2.45 -2.06 -37.67
C LEU A 346 -3.59 -2.37 -38.66
N PRO A 347 -3.78 -3.66 -39.03
CA PRO A 347 -4.94 -4.04 -39.82
C PRO A 347 -6.22 -3.71 -39.03
N GLU A 348 -7.28 -3.32 -39.74
CA GLU A 348 -8.62 -3.17 -39.11
C GLU A 348 -8.98 -4.49 -38.43
N THR A 349 -8.81 -4.53 -37.12
CA THR A 349 -9.05 -5.74 -36.34
C THR A 349 -10.54 -5.95 -36.14
N ALA A 350 -10.96 -7.15 -36.45
CA ALA A 350 -12.23 -7.73 -36.01
C ALA A 350 -12.41 -7.54 -34.48
N ALA A 351 -13.68 -7.57 -34.07
CA ALA A 351 -14.19 -7.36 -32.72
C ALA A 351 -13.27 -7.76 -31.57
N PRO A 352 -13.37 -7.05 -30.41
CA PRO A 352 -12.51 -7.29 -29.26
C PRO A 352 -12.44 -8.77 -28.92
N ALA A 353 -11.23 -9.26 -28.66
CA ALA A 353 -11.06 -10.61 -28.14
C ALA A 353 -11.96 -10.75 -26.90
N ARG A 354 -12.82 -11.76 -26.91
CA ARG A 354 -13.76 -12.05 -25.84
C ARG A 354 -13.03 -11.99 -24.49
N ALA A 355 -13.54 -11.21 -23.57
CA ALA A 355 -13.04 -11.16 -22.20
C ALA A 355 -12.80 -12.59 -21.72
N LYS A 356 -11.58 -12.89 -21.29
CA LYS A 356 -11.32 -14.15 -20.58
C LYS A 356 -12.18 -14.10 -19.33
N GLU A 357 -13.14 -15.03 -19.22
CA GLU A 357 -13.94 -15.16 -18.02
C GLU A 357 -12.98 -15.30 -16.81
N PHE A 358 -13.26 -14.55 -15.75
CA PHE A 358 -12.63 -14.79 -14.48
C PHE A 358 -13.01 -16.20 -14.04
N SER A 359 -12.11 -17.16 -14.20
CA SER A 359 -12.22 -18.39 -13.43
C SER A 359 -11.99 -17.99 -11.98
N THR A 360 -13.01 -18.13 -11.16
CA THR A 360 -12.83 -18.09 -9.70
C THR A 360 -11.78 -19.15 -9.40
N PRO A 361 -10.63 -18.81 -8.82
CA PRO A 361 -9.65 -19.83 -8.47
C PRO A 361 -10.35 -20.79 -7.51
N GLU A 362 -10.47 -22.05 -7.88
CA GLU A 362 -10.72 -23.09 -6.89
C GLU A 362 -9.55 -22.99 -5.92
N THR A 363 -9.82 -22.50 -4.71
CA THR A 363 -8.87 -22.59 -3.61
C THR A 363 -8.68 -24.08 -3.33
N LYS A 364 -7.62 -24.66 -3.92
CA LYS A 364 -7.17 -25.98 -3.50
C LYS A 364 -6.86 -25.89 -2.01
N PRO A 365 -7.35 -26.82 -1.19
CA PRO A 365 -6.99 -26.87 0.22
C PRO A 365 -5.46 -26.83 0.29
N VAL A 366 -4.95 -25.92 1.11
CA VAL A 366 -3.51 -25.78 1.32
C VAL A 366 -3.05 -27.01 2.10
N GLU A 367 -2.31 -27.90 1.47
CA GLU A 367 -1.75 -29.13 2.09
C GLU A 367 -0.62 -28.84 3.10
N ASN A 368 -0.50 -27.63 3.63
CA ASN A 368 0.60 -27.20 4.51
C ASN A 368 0.13 -26.28 5.65
N GLU A 369 -0.98 -26.62 6.32
CA GLU A 369 -1.22 -26.07 7.65
C GLU A 369 -0.22 -26.70 8.62
N ASP A 370 0.48 -25.87 9.40
CA ASP A 370 1.35 -26.38 10.43
C ASP A 370 0.57 -26.95 11.63
N ALA A 371 1.26 -27.63 12.54
CA ALA A 371 0.63 -28.31 13.67
C ALA A 371 -0.17 -27.37 14.59
N PHE A 372 0.25 -26.09 14.70
CA PHE A 372 -0.45 -25.08 15.50
C PHE A 372 -1.80 -24.72 14.85
N LEU A 373 -1.80 -24.41 13.55
CA LEU A 373 -3.04 -24.08 12.83
C LEU A 373 -4.00 -25.27 12.76
N CYS A 374 -3.49 -26.50 12.57
CA CYS A 374 -4.31 -27.71 12.61
C CYS A 374 -5.08 -27.83 13.93
N LYS A 375 -4.40 -27.65 15.08
CA LYS A 375 -5.04 -27.66 16.40
C LYS A 375 -6.08 -26.54 16.54
N LEU A 376 -5.68 -25.32 16.18
CA LEU A 376 -6.55 -24.15 16.28
C LEU A 376 -7.82 -24.29 15.42
N ASN A 377 -7.70 -24.87 14.22
CA ASN A 377 -8.81 -25.12 13.31
C ASN A 377 -9.70 -26.30 13.78
N ALA A 378 -9.11 -27.28 14.47
CA ALA A 378 -9.85 -28.33 15.13
C ALA A 378 -10.63 -27.85 16.38
N GLY A 379 -10.44 -26.61 16.80
CA GLY A 379 -11.06 -26.04 18.00
C GLY A 379 -10.34 -26.41 19.30
N GLU A 380 -9.15 -26.99 19.21
CA GLU A 380 -8.33 -27.29 20.37
C GLU A 380 -7.78 -26.00 20.99
N LYS A 381 -7.69 -25.97 22.31
CA LYS A 381 -7.10 -24.84 23.03
C LYS A 381 -5.58 -24.88 22.94
N VAL A 382 -4.98 -23.86 22.31
CA VAL A 382 -3.55 -23.79 22.04
C VAL A 382 -2.81 -22.89 23.05
N ILE A 383 -1.49 -23.11 23.18
CA ILE A 383 -0.59 -22.29 23.99
C ILE A 383 0.49 -21.71 23.09
N ALA A 384 0.39 -20.42 22.79
CA ALA A 384 1.46 -19.61 22.22
C ALA A 384 2.29 -19.00 23.35
N ILE A 385 3.61 -18.97 23.21
CA ILE A 385 4.50 -18.38 24.22
C ILE A 385 5.50 -17.42 23.60
N GLU A 386 5.64 -16.23 24.20
CA GLU A 386 6.62 -15.24 23.81
C GLU A 386 7.94 -15.44 24.53
N LEU A 387 9.01 -15.42 23.77
CA LEU A 387 10.37 -15.36 24.27
C LEU A 387 11.13 -14.25 23.51
N ASP A 388 11.61 -13.28 24.25
CA ASP A 388 12.36 -12.15 23.71
C ASP A 388 13.68 -12.58 23.06
N SER A 389 13.93 -12.15 21.82
CA SER A 389 15.19 -12.42 21.11
C SER A 389 16.40 -11.81 21.83
N PRO A 390 17.62 -12.39 21.67
CA PRO A 390 18.82 -11.88 22.30
C PRO A 390 19.21 -10.48 21.84
N ARG A 391 19.93 -9.75 22.72
CA ARG A 391 20.56 -8.46 22.38
C ARG A 391 21.98 -8.60 21.82
N ASN A 392 22.48 -9.83 21.71
CA ASN A 392 23.80 -10.17 21.18
C ASN A 392 23.67 -11.28 20.13
N ALA A 393 24.77 -11.71 19.56
CA ALA A 393 24.79 -12.73 18.50
C ALA A 393 24.72 -14.18 18.99
N ASP A 394 24.63 -14.43 20.31
CA ASP A 394 24.58 -15.77 20.88
C ASP A 394 23.12 -16.25 21.05
N LEU A 395 22.74 -17.31 20.32
CA LEU A 395 21.44 -17.96 20.39
C LEU A 395 21.40 -19.19 21.30
N THR A 396 22.52 -19.60 21.89
CA THR A 396 22.60 -20.88 22.61
C THR A 396 21.58 -20.99 23.75
N ALA A 397 21.55 -20.02 24.65
CA ALA A 397 20.59 -20.00 25.76
C ALA A 397 19.14 -19.82 25.29
N TYR A 398 18.94 -19.08 24.18
CA TYR A 398 17.62 -18.86 23.60
C TYR A 398 17.04 -20.16 23.03
N LEU A 399 17.80 -20.90 22.22
CA LEU A 399 17.37 -22.19 21.64
C LEU A 399 17.12 -23.24 22.70
N GLU A 400 17.96 -23.27 23.76
CA GLU A 400 17.72 -24.15 24.89
C GLU A 400 16.43 -23.79 25.65
N GLY A 401 16.15 -22.49 25.83
CA GLY A 401 14.89 -22.00 26.39
C GLY A 401 13.69 -22.40 25.52
N ALA A 402 13.76 -22.19 24.22
CA ALA A 402 12.70 -22.57 23.28
C ALA A 402 12.42 -24.10 23.32
N ARG A 403 13.47 -24.93 23.37
CA ARG A 403 13.34 -26.39 23.48
C ARG A 403 12.64 -26.81 24.76
N LYS A 404 12.95 -26.18 25.90
CA LYS A 404 12.29 -26.44 27.18
C LYS A 404 10.82 -26.08 27.16
N LEU A 405 10.49 -24.91 26.58
CA LEU A 405 9.10 -24.46 26.45
C LEU A 405 8.29 -25.37 25.52
N GLN A 406 8.87 -25.84 24.42
CA GLN A 406 8.26 -26.83 23.53
C GLN A 406 8.02 -28.15 24.29
N ALA A 407 9.01 -28.66 25.02
CA ALA A 407 8.88 -29.88 25.81
C ALA A 407 7.84 -29.76 26.93
N ALA A 408 7.64 -28.55 27.49
CA ALA A 408 6.59 -28.29 28.47
C ALA A 408 5.18 -28.27 27.86
N GLY A 409 5.06 -28.22 26.52
CA GLY A 409 3.77 -28.29 25.82
C GLY A 409 3.33 -26.96 25.19
N ALA A 410 4.24 -26.02 24.92
CA ALA A 410 3.93 -24.87 24.07
C ALA A 410 3.74 -25.31 22.61
N ASP A 411 2.67 -24.82 21.95
CA ASP A 411 2.33 -25.17 20.58
C ASP A 411 3.01 -24.23 19.57
N LEU A 412 3.29 -22.98 19.96
CA LEU A 412 3.82 -21.92 19.11
C LEU A 412 4.76 -21.04 19.91
N LEU A 413 5.91 -20.66 19.30
CA LEU A 413 6.81 -19.64 19.86
C LEU A 413 6.60 -18.31 19.15
N THR A 414 6.28 -17.24 19.89
CA THR A 414 6.21 -15.89 19.35
C THR A 414 7.49 -15.12 19.70
N ILE A 415 7.93 -14.25 18.78
CA ILE A 415 9.21 -13.55 18.91
C ILE A 415 9.00 -12.07 18.62
N ALA A 416 9.21 -11.22 19.65
CA ALA A 416 8.99 -9.79 19.54
C ALA A 416 10.00 -9.11 18.58
N ASP A 417 9.52 -8.16 17.76
CA ASP A 417 10.34 -7.36 16.83
C ASP A 417 10.76 -6.04 17.47
N CYS A 418 11.94 -6.00 18.03
CA CYS A 418 12.53 -4.81 18.66
C CYS A 418 11.57 -4.09 19.64
N PRO A 419 11.12 -4.78 20.72
CA PRO A 419 10.20 -4.19 21.69
C PRO A 419 10.78 -2.92 22.31
N ILE A 420 9.89 -1.96 22.62
CA ILE A 420 10.23 -0.62 23.12
C ILE A 420 11.20 0.11 22.16
N ALA A 421 11.12 -0.18 20.86
CA ALA A 421 12.01 0.37 19.82
C ALA A 421 13.51 0.14 20.06
N GLN A 422 13.90 -0.85 20.87
CA GLN A 422 15.30 -1.18 21.13
C GLN A 422 15.75 -2.34 20.25
N ALA A 423 16.88 -2.16 19.55
CA ALA A 423 17.43 -3.18 18.66
C ALA A 423 17.75 -4.49 19.39
N ARG A 424 17.27 -5.58 18.83
CA ARG A 424 17.55 -6.97 19.21
C ARG A 424 17.86 -7.78 17.96
N MET A 425 18.20 -9.05 18.12
CA MET A 425 18.29 -9.95 16.98
C MET A 425 16.95 -10.02 16.26
N ASP A 426 16.96 -9.96 14.92
CA ASP A 426 15.76 -9.91 14.08
C ASP A 426 14.82 -11.10 14.39
N SER A 427 13.56 -10.80 14.68
CA SER A 427 12.54 -11.77 15.06
C SER A 427 12.33 -12.87 14.01
N SER A 428 12.41 -12.50 12.74
CA SER A 428 12.19 -13.40 11.61
C SER A 428 13.36 -14.37 11.43
N LEU A 429 14.61 -13.89 11.59
CA LEU A 429 15.79 -14.76 11.55
C LEU A 429 15.80 -15.77 12.71
N VAL A 430 15.39 -15.32 13.90
CA VAL A 430 15.26 -16.22 15.07
C VAL A 430 14.14 -17.22 14.84
N ALA A 431 12.99 -16.80 14.28
CA ALA A 431 11.87 -17.69 13.95
C ALA A 431 12.29 -18.81 12.97
N CYS A 432 12.96 -18.46 11.87
CA CYS A 432 13.50 -19.42 10.92
C CYS A 432 14.47 -20.41 11.59
N ARG A 433 15.32 -19.92 12.50
CA ARG A 433 16.30 -20.75 13.21
C ARG A 433 15.61 -21.75 14.14
N VAL A 434 14.64 -21.30 14.94
CA VAL A 434 13.86 -22.15 15.85
C VAL A 434 13.07 -23.19 15.06
N HIS A 435 12.35 -22.75 14.00
CA HIS A 435 11.59 -23.65 13.16
C HIS A 435 12.46 -24.75 12.56
N ARG A 436 13.61 -24.39 11.99
CA ARG A 436 14.55 -25.32 11.34
C ARG A 436 15.21 -26.32 12.30
N GLU A 437 15.60 -25.87 13.52
CA GLU A 437 16.35 -26.71 14.45
C GLU A 437 15.46 -27.50 15.40
N LEU A 438 14.29 -26.96 15.75
CA LEU A 438 13.41 -27.58 16.74
C LEU A 438 12.12 -28.14 16.12
N GLY A 439 11.80 -27.84 14.86
CA GLY A 439 10.51 -28.17 14.26
C GLY A 439 9.32 -27.49 14.96
N MET A 440 9.57 -26.45 15.76
CA MET A 440 8.53 -25.74 16.50
C MET A 440 7.88 -24.70 15.59
N CYS A 441 6.55 -24.60 15.64
CA CYS A 441 5.81 -23.52 14.97
C CYS A 441 6.23 -22.18 15.55
N THR A 442 6.40 -21.17 14.68
CA THR A 442 6.90 -19.85 15.09
C THR A 442 6.07 -18.73 14.50
N LEU A 443 5.86 -17.68 15.28
CA LEU A 443 5.14 -16.47 14.91
C LEU A 443 6.03 -15.26 15.19
N PRO A 444 6.87 -14.83 14.20
CA PRO A 444 7.62 -13.60 14.35
C PRO A 444 6.69 -12.39 14.34
N HIS A 445 6.92 -11.44 15.24
CA HIS A 445 6.28 -10.13 15.15
C HIS A 445 6.91 -9.35 13.99
N MET A 446 6.10 -8.61 13.27
CA MET A 446 6.51 -7.78 12.16
C MET A 446 5.98 -6.36 12.35
N THR A 447 6.88 -5.43 12.68
CA THR A 447 6.54 -4.01 12.86
C THR A 447 6.56 -3.25 11.53
N CYS A 448 5.68 -2.25 11.41
CA CYS A 448 5.70 -1.31 10.27
C CYS A 448 6.79 -0.25 10.38
N ARG A 449 7.46 -0.14 11.54
CA ARG A 449 8.36 0.96 11.89
C ARG A 449 9.63 1.01 11.03
N ASP A 450 10.28 -0.12 10.81
CA ASP A 450 11.69 -0.15 10.37
C ASP A 450 11.87 -0.60 8.91
N ARG A 451 10.81 -1.09 8.24
CA ARG A 451 10.92 -1.70 6.91
C ARG A 451 10.06 -0.98 5.87
N ASN A 452 10.64 -0.74 4.69
CA ASN A 452 9.89 -0.31 3.51
C ASN A 452 9.26 -1.51 2.78
N LEU A 453 8.46 -1.24 1.75
CA LEU A 453 7.75 -2.25 0.96
C LEU A 453 8.67 -3.36 0.45
N ASN A 454 9.83 -3.00 -0.13
CA ASN A 454 10.76 -3.97 -0.70
C ASN A 454 11.39 -4.87 0.39
N ALA A 455 11.80 -4.28 1.51
CA ALA A 455 12.34 -5.03 2.64
C ALA A 455 11.28 -5.95 3.28
N THR A 456 10.04 -5.48 3.37
CA THR A 456 8.91 -6.27 3.86
C THR A 456 8.64 -7.46 2.93
N LYS A 457 8.56 -7.24 1.61
CA LYS A 457 8.34 -8.30 0.62
C LYS A 457 9.45 -9.35 0.66
N ALA A 458 10.71 -8.91 0.63
CA ALA A 458 11.87 -9.82 0.67
C ALA A 458 11.87 -10.70 1.94
N LEU A 459 11.53 -10.12 3.09
CA LEU A 459 11.45 -10.84 4.36
C LEU A 459 10.31 -11.87 4.36
N LEU A 460 9.12 -11.49 3.89
CA LEU A 460 7.96 -12.40 3.80
C LEU A 460 8.24 -13.60 2.89
N LEU A 461 8.86 -13.37 1.73
CA LEU A 461 9.26 -14.46 0.83
C LEU A 461 10.28 -15.39 1.49
N GLY A 462 11.23 -14.83 2.25
CA GLY A 462 12.21 -15.61 3.02
C GLY A 462 11.54 -16.45 4.12
N LEU A 463 10.65 -15.86 4.92
CA LEU A 463 9.89 -16.57 5.95
C LEU A 463 9.08 -17.73 5.34
N TYR A 464 8.38 -17.46 4.24
CA TYR A 464 7.58 -18.47 3.56
C TYR A 464 8.45 -19.63 3.04
N ALA A 465 9.60 -19.32 2.43
CA ALA A 465 10.55 -20.33 1.94
C ALA A 465 11.15 -21.19 3.05
N GLU A 466 11.33 -20.62 4.26
CA GLU A 466 11.83 -21.32 5.46
C GLU A 466 10.75 -22.12 6.19
N GLY A 467 9.50 -22.12 5.72
CA GLY A 467 8.41 -22.88 6.34
C GLY A 467 7.63 -22.15 7.42
N VAL A 468 7.96 -20.90 7.73
CA VAL A 468 7.19 -20.06 8.67
C VAL A 468 5.89 -19.62 8.00
N ARG A 469 4.76 -19.88 8.63
CA ARG A 469 3.41 -19.65 8.05
C ARG A 469 2.60 -18.59 8.79
N GLU A 470 2.99 -18.21 9.99
CA GLU A 470 2.32 -17.24 10.84
C GLU A 470 3.18 -16.00 11.04
N VAL A 471 2.52 -14.83 11.11
CA VAL A 471 3.13 -13.56 11.49
C VAL A 471 2.18 -12.73 12.34
N LEU A 472 2.73 -11.95 13.29
CA LEU A 472 1.97 -10.92 14.00
C LEU A 472 2.24 -9.55 13.35
N ALA A 473 1.25 -9.00 12.66
CA ALA A 473 1.36 -7.69 12.04
C ALA A 473 0.96 -6.59 13.03
N ILE A 474 1.94 -5.78 13.43
CA ILE A 474 1.76 -4.68 14.39
C ILE A 474 2.37 -3.38 13.87
N THR A 475 1.88 -2.24 14.38
CA THR A 475 2.44 -0.93 14.01
C THR A 475 3.87 -0.76 14.52
N GLY A 476 4.15 -1.27 15.71
CA GLY A 476 5.43 -1.13 16.42
C GLY A 476 5.43 0.10 17.35
N ASP A 477 6.24 0.03 18.39
CA ASP A 477 6.40 1.10 19.38
C ASP A 477 7.04 2.34 18.73
N PRO A 478 6.66 3.55 19.14
CA PRO A 478 7.28 4.77 18.66
C PRO A 478 8.74 4.85 19.13
N ILE A 479 9.62 5.36 18.27
CA ILE A 479 11.01 5.62 18.63
C ILE A 479 11.05 6.68 19.74
N PRO A 480 11.79 6.45 20.84
CA PRO A 480 11.95 7.43 21.90
C PRO A 480 12.43 8.77 21.37
N THR A 481 11.92 9.87 21.92
CA THR A 481 12.21 11.23 21.41
C THR A 481 13.72 11.53 21.39
N ALA A 482 14.47 11.02 22.38
CA ALA A 482 15.92 11.20 22.48
C ALA A 482 16.71 10.51 21.36
N GLU A 483 16.15 9.49 20.70
CA GLU A 483 16.84 8.69 19.68
C GLU A 483 16.39 9.03 18.24
N ARG A 484 15.41 9.93 18.08
CA ARG A 484 14.83 10.25 16.76
C ARG A 484 15.79 10.88 15.77
N ASP A 485 16.86 11.47 16.23
CA ASP A 485 17.88 12.06 15.35
C ASP A 485 18.82 10.98 14.77
N GLU A 486 19.03 9.89 15.49
CA GLU A 486 19.89 8.78 15.09
C GLU A 486 19.12 7.68 14.35
N VAL A 487 17.90 7.38 14.78
CA VAL A 487 17.05 6.33 14.22
C VAL A 487 15.88 6.95 13.46
N LYS A 488 15.78 6.66 12.16
CA LYS A 488 14.67 7.13 11.31
C LYS A 488 13.65 6.02 11.10
N ASN A 489 12.40 6.30 11.42
CA ASN A 489 11.30 5.40 11.11
C ASN A 489 10.94 5.45 9.62
N VAL A 490 10.31 4.40 9.12
CA VAL A 490 9.85 4.28 7.73
C VAL A 490 8.33 4.39 7.65
N TYR A 491 7.59 3.66 8.49
CA TYR A 491 6.13 3.61 8.57
C TYR A 491 5.41 3.70 7.21
N GLN A 492 5.84 2.89 6.24
CA GLN A 492 5.17 2.83 4.94
C GLN A 492 3.77 2.21 5.05
N PHE A 493 3.60 1.27 5.96
CA PHE A 493 2.33 0.65 6.31
C PHE A 493 1.87 1.03 7.72
N ASN A 494 0.58 0.84 7.99
CA ASN A 494 0.06 0.53 9.31
C ASN A 494 -0.26 -0.98 9.38
N SER A 495 -0.60 -1.50 10.55
CA SER A 495 -0.82 -2.94 10.72
C SER A 495 -1.92 -3.52 9.83
N ARG A 496 -2.99 -2.76 9.52
CA ARG A 496 -4.07 -3.19 8.61
C ARG A 496 -3.56 -3.33 7.17
N LYS A 497 -2.89 -2.29 6.65
CA LYS A 497 -2.30 -2.32 5.30
C LYS A 497 -1.21 -3.38 5.18
N LEU A 498 -0.42 -3.61 6.24
CA LEU A 498 0.56 -4.69 6.28
C LEU A 498 -0.11 -6.06 6.18
N ALA A 499 -1.18 -6.31 6.94
CA ALA A 499 -1.93 -7.56 6.85
C ALA A 499 -2.51 -7.79 5.45
N GLN A 500 -3.15 -6.77 4.88
CA GLN A 500 -3.68 -6.83 3.52
C GLN A 500 -2.59 -7.13 2.49
N TYR A 501 -1.43 -6.51 2.63
CA TYR A 501 -0.29 -6.76 1.77
C TYR A 501 0.21 -8.20 1.88
N ILE A 502 0.39 -8.73 3.10
CA ILE A 502 0.83 -10.11 3.34
C ILE A 502 -0.11 -11.11 2.64
N VAL A 503 -1.42 -10.97 2.85
CA VAL A 503 -2.41 -11.85 2.23
C VAL A 503 -2.41 -11.70 0.71
N SER A 504 -2.18 -10.49 0.18
CA SER A 504 -2.19 -10.23 -1.26
C SER A 504 -1.01 -10.86 -2.01
N LEU A 505 0.07 -11.27 -1.31
CA LEU A 505 1.21 -11.95 -1.92
C LEU A 505 0.91 -13.40 -2.33
N ALA A 506 -0.23 -13.96 -1.91
CA ALA A 506 -0.59 -15.35 -2.14
C ALA A 506 -1.68 -15.51 -3.21
N GLY A 507 -1.61 -16.58 -3.98
CA GLY A 507 -2.60 -16.98 -4.96
C GLY A 507 -2.00 -17.44 -6.29
N GLU A 508 -2.85 -17.82 -7.23
CA GLU A 508 -2.41 -18.27 -8.55
C GLU A 508 -1.65 -17.16 -9.31
N GLY A 509 -0.44 -17.47 -9.74
CA GLY A 509 0.44 -16.54 -10.44
C GLY A 509 0.96 -15.40 -9.57
N ARG A 510 0.90 -15.54 -8.24
CA ARG A 510 1.50 -14.64 -7.25
C ARG A 510 2.79 -15.24 -6.69
N GLU A 511 3.42 -14.47 -5.81
CA GLU A 511 4.73 -14.80 -5.26
C GLU A 511 4.71 -15.99 -4.30
N MET A 512 3.60 -16.19 -3.58
CA MET A 512 3.41 -17.29 -2.65
C MET A 512 2.24 -18.19 -3.09
N PRO A 513 2.42 -19.52 -3.08
CA PRO A 513 1.35 -20.47 -3.44
C PRO A 513 0.13 -20.40 -2.52
N SER A 514 0.35 -20.11 -1.22
CA SER A 514 -0.70 -20.00 -0.22
C SER A 514 -0.48 -18.80 0.68
N ALA A 515 -1.55 -18.30 1.30
CA ALA A 515 -1.47 -17.17 2.22
C ALA A 515 -0.78 -17.57 3.53
N MET A 516 -0.01 -16.64 4.09
CA MET A 516 0.41 -16.72 5.49
C MET A 516 -0.77 -16.34 6.39
N THR A 517 -0.85 -16.93 7.56
CA THR A 517 -1.82 -16.57 8.59
C THR A 517 -1.34 -15.33 9.34
N VAL A 518 -2.14 -14.28 9.34
CA VAL A 518 -1.78 -13.01 9.94
C VAL A 518 -2.58 -12.81 11.23
N PHE A 519 -1.86 -12.67 12.33
CA PHE A 519 -2.43 -12.26 13.61
C PHE A 519 -2.21 -10.76 13.82
N GLY A 520 -3.08 -10.14 14.63
CA GLY A 520 -2.97 -8.78 15.09
C GLY A 520 -2.93 -8.68 16.62
N ALA A 521 -2.73 -7.49 17.15
CA ALA A 521 -2.87 -7.22 18.58
C ALA A 521 -4.27 -6.67 18.89
N LEU A 522 -4.82 -7.08 20.05
CA LEU A 522 -6.07 -6.58 20.62
C LEU A 522 -5.81 -6.09 22.05
N ASN A 523 -6.02 -4.80 22.29
CA ASN A 523 -5.80 -4.20 23.61
C ASN A 523 -7.08 -4.25 24.45
N LEU A 524 -7.18 -5.24 25.34
CA LEU A 524 -8.31 -5.38 26.28
C LEU A 524 -8.37 -4.29 27.34
N ASN A 525 -7.29 -3.54 27.54
CA ASN A 525 -7.17 -2.45 28.52
C ASN A 525 -7.29 -1.06 27.88
N ALA A 526 -7.80 -0.96 26.65
CA ALA A 526 -7.97 0.31 25.95
C ALA A 526 -8.96 1.22 26.70
N ARG A 527 -8.64 2.50 26.84
CA ARG A 527 -9.53 3.49 27.48
C ARG A 527 -10.92 3.57 26.85
N ASN A 528 -11.01 3.39 25.54
CA ASN A 528 -12.26 3.27 24.80
C ASN A 528 -12.23 1.94 24.04
N PHE A 529 -12.79 0.91 24.67
CA PHE A 529 -12.75 -0.44 24.12
C PHE A 529 -13.62 -0.60 22.87
N GLU A 530 -14.72 0.15 22.74
CA GLU A 530 -15.55 0.13 21.52
C GLU A 530 -14.77 0.58 20.25
N VAL A 531 -13.90 1.59 20.42
CA VAL A 531 -13.02 2.04 19.33
C VAL A 531 -12.01 0.95 18.98
N GLU A 532 -11.42 0.29 19.97
CA GLU A 532 -10.48 -0.81 19.74
C GLU A 532 -11.17 -2.01 19.08
N LEU A 533 -12.38 -2.32 19.49
CA LEU A 533 -13.19 -3.42 18.94
C LEU A 533 -13.57 -3.15 17.47
N ARG A 534 -13.97 -1.92 17.14
CA ARG A 534 -14.20 -1.51 15.75
C ARG A 534 -12.91 -1.68 14.92
N ARG A 535 -11.75 -1.24 15.45
CA ARG A 535 -10.45 -1.42 14.79
C ARG A 535 -10.09 -2.90 14.60
N ALA A 536 -10.47 -3.76 15.55
CA ALA A 536 -10.30 -5.20 15.40
C ALA A 536 -11.15 -5.75 14.24
N GLY A 537 -12.40 -5.29 14.10
CA GLY A 537 -13.25 -5.60 12.93
C GLY A 537 -12.59 -5.19 11.61
N GLU A 538 -12.09 -3.95 11.54
CA GLU A 538 -11.35 -3.47 10.36
C GLU A 538 -10.08 -4.29 10.05
N LYS A 539 -9.36 -4.76 11.09
CA LYS A 539 -8.19 -5.64 10.93
C LYS A 539 -8.57 -6.98 10.29
N LEU A 540 -9.71 -7.57 10.67
CA LEU A 540 -10.23 -8.80 10.05
C LEU A 540 -10.59 -8.57 8.57
N GLU A 541 -11.23 -7.46 8.25
CA GLU A 541 -11.56 -7.09 6.86
C GLU A 541 -10.31 -6.93 5.99
N HIS A 542 -9.17 -6.59 6.59
CA HIS A 542 -7.87 -6.50 5.92
C HIS A 542 -7.07 -7.81 5.94
N GLY A 543 -7.70 -8.94 6.30
CA GLY A 543 -7.12 -10.27 6.17
C GLY A 543 -6.41 -10.81 7.41
N MET A 544 -6.55 -10.18 8.59
CA MET A 544 -6.13 -10.82 9.83
C MET A 544 -7.07 -11.97 10.18
N SER A 545 -6.52 -13.07 10.70
CA SER A 545 -7.26 -14.27 11.08
C SER A 545 -7.55 -14.33 12.58
N GLY A 546 -6.86 -13.53 13.38
CA GLY A 546 -7.03 -13.55 14.84
C GLY A 546 -6.16 -12.53 15.56
N PHE A 547 -6.22 -12.58 16.89
CA PHE A 547 -5.59 -11.61 17.77
C PHE A 547 -4.87 -12.28 18.95
N LEU A 548 -3.67 -11.73 19.26
CA LEU A 548 -3.01 -11.91 20.54
C LEU A 548 -3.38 -10.70 21.41
N THR A 549 -3.91 -10.94 22.62
CA THR A 549 -4.37 -9.83 23.46
C THR A 549 -3.26 -9.33 24.38
N GLN A 550 -3.42 -8.10 24.87
CA GLN A 550 -2.65 -7.63 26.02
C GLN A 550 -2.97 -8.47 27.26
N PRO A 551 -2.09 -8.48 28.31
CA PRO A 551 -2.29 -9.31 29.49
C PRO A 551 -3.63 -9.06 30.18
N VAL A 552 -4.30 -10.17 30.54
CA VAL A 552 -5.52 -10.15 31.36
C VAL A 552 -5.10 -10.18 32.82
N LEU A 553 -5.17 -9.03 33.50
CA LEU A 553 -4.80 -8.83 34.90
C LEU A 553 -5.87 -8.04 35.68
N SER A 554 -7.10 -7.99 35.14
CA SER A 554 -8.23 -7.34 35.76
C SER A 554 -9.55 -7.99 35.36
N GLY A 555 -10.58 -7.87 36.19
CA GLY A 555 -11.94 -8.31 35.86
C GLY A 555 -12.51 -7.57 34.65
N GLN A 556 -12.13 -6.29 34.45
CA GLN A 556 -12.55 -5.53 33.28
C GLN A 556 -11.95 -6.09 31.98
N ALA A 557 -10.69 -6.55 32.01
CA ALA A 557 -10.07 -7.17 30.84
C ALA A 557 -10.77 -8.49 30.44
N VAL A 558 -11.23 -9.28 31.42
CA VAL A 558 -12.05 -10.48 31.16
C VAL A 558 -13.38 -10.13 30.53
N GLU A 559 -14.05 -9.09 31.03
CA GLU A 559 -15.33 -8.61 30.48
C GLU A 559 -15.15 -8.06 29.04
N ASN A 560 -14.08 -7.32 28.79
CA ASN A 560 -13.75 -6.83 27.46
C ASN A 560 -13.43 -8.00 26.50
N LEU A 561 -12.78 -9.06 26.98
CA LEU A 561 -12.54 -10.28 26.20
C LEU A 561 -13.86 -10.99 25.85
N ARG A 562 -14.79 -11.11 26.80
CA ARG A 562 -16.14 -11.65 26.58
C ARG A 562 -16.86 -10.85 25.49
N HIS A 563 -16.88 -9.52 25.63
CA HIS A 563 -17.51 -8.64 24.66
C HIS A 563 -16.86 -8.74 23.27
N ALA A 564 -15.52 -8.81 23.20
CA ALA A 564 -14.82 -9.03 21.93
C ALA A 564 -15.26 -10.34 21.27
N ARG A 565 -15.39 -11.43 22.04
CA ARG A 565 -15.87 -12.72 21.51
C ARG A 565 -17.30 -12.63 20.99
N GLU A 566 -18.19 -11.91 21.67
CA GLU A 566 -19.57 -11.71 21.24
C GLU A 566 -19.66 -10.95 19.90
N VAL A 567 -18.89 -9.87 19.75
CA VAL A 567 -18.93 -9.01 18.55
C VAL A 567 -18.18 -9.62 17.37
N LEU A 568 -16.99 -10.16 17.59
CA LEU A 568 -16.16 -10.71 16.51
C LEU A 568 -16.59 -12.13 16.12
N GLY A 569 -17.23 -12.87 17.04
CA GLY A 569 -17.72 -14.23 16.82
C GLY A 569 -16.60 -15.21 16.43
N SER A 570 -16.94 -16.20 15.60
CA SER A 570 -16.00 -17.18 15.06
C SER A 570 -15.10 -16.63 13.94
N ARG A 571 -15.33 -15.40 13.49
CA ARG A 571 -14.50 -14.75 12.46
C ARG A 571 -13.08 -14.48 12.93
N ALA A 572 -12.85 -14.39 14.24
CA ALA A 572 -11.55 -14.11 14.83
C ALA A 572 -11.11 -15.23 15.77
N ARG A 573 -9.88 -15.71 15.61
CA ARG A 573 -9.20 -16.50 16.65
C ARG A 573 -8.64 -15.54 17.70
N ILE A 574 -8.88 -15.79 18.99
CA ILE A 574 -8.41 -14.92 20.08
C ILE A 574 -7.58 -15.74 21.05
N LEU A 575 -6.29 -15.37 21.20
CA LEU A 575 -5.40 -15.92 22.21
C LEU A 575 -5.30 -14.94 23.37
N ALA A 576 -5.81 -15.34 24.54
CA ALA A 576 -5.83 -14.48 25.72
C ALA A 576 -4.42 -14.31 26.30
N GLY A 577 -3.99 -13.08 26.49
CA GLY A 577 -2.67 -12.73 27.02
C GLY A 577 -2.59 -13.07 28.51
N ILE A 578 -1.64 -13.92 28.90
CA ILE A 578 -1.36 -14.27 30.31
C ILE A 578 0.12 -13.96 30.60
N MET A 579 0.34 -13.11 31.59
CA MET A 579 1.69 -12.71 32.01
C MET A 579 1.83 -12.81 33.53
N PRO A 580 2.67 -13.72 34.04
CA PRO A 580 2.87 -13.84 35.48
C PRO A 580 3.51 -12.57 36.06
N VAL A 581 2.86 -11.95 37.00
CA VAL A 581 3.46 -10.93 37.87
C VAL A 581 4.37 -11.66 38.87
N VAL A 582 5.59 -11.21 39.06
CA VAL A 582 6.60 -11.93 39.86
C VAL A 582 7.03 -11.20 41.14
N SER A 583 6.61 -9.96 41.32
CA SER A 583 6.87 -9.16 42.53
C SER A 583 6.04 -7.87 42.51
N GLN A 584 5.90 -7.22 43.67
CA GLN A 584 5.26 -5.92 43.77
C GLN A 584 5.92 -4.85 42.86
N ARG A 585 7.27 -4.82 42.84
CA ARG A 585 8.01 -3.89 41.95
C ARG A 585 7.71 -4.16 40.48
N ASN A 586 7.61 -5.41 40.08
CA ASN A 586 7.24 -5.79 38.71
C ASN A 586 5.80 -5.36 38.36
N ALA A 587 4.85 -5.57 39.29
CA ALA A 587 3.45 -5.14 39.12
C ALA A 587 3.35 -3.61 38.92
N ILE A 588 4.03 -2.85 39.80
CA ILE A 588 4.08 -1.37 39.72
C ILE A 588 4.73 -0.91 38.40
N PHE A 589 5.80 -1.56 37.96
CA PHE A 589 6.47 -1.26 36.71
C PHE A 589 5.53 -1.52 35.51
N MET A 590 4.81 -2.64 35.49
CA MET A 590 3.88 -2.98 34.42
C MET A 590 2.75 -1.96 34.31
N GLU A 591 2.20 -1.53 35.45
CA GLU A 591 1.11 -0.55 35.49
C GLU A 591 1.54 0.84 34.98
N ASN A 592 2.77 1.27 35.31
CA ASN A 592 3.18 2.66 35.07
C ASN A 592 4.04 2.86 33.83
N GLU A 593 4.77 1.82 33.36
CA GLU A 593 5.78 1.96 32.32
C GLU A 593 5.43 1.21 31.02
N ILE A 594 4.46 0.27 31.06
CA ILE A 594 4.07 -0.49 29.88
C ILE A 594 2.69 -0.07 29.39
N ASN A 595 2.66 0.59 28.25
CA ASN A 595 1.39 1.01 27.63
C ASN A 595 0.50 -0.17 27.31
N GLY A 596 -0.78 -0.09 27.67
CA GLY A 596 -1.78 -1.11 27.37
C GLY A 596 -1.85 -2.26 28.39
N ILE A 597 -1.06 -2.25 29.44
CA ILE A 597 -1.19 -3.16 30.57
C ILE A 597 -1.85 -2.40 31.73
N HIS A 598 -2.83 -3.04 32.35
CA HIS A 598 -3.46 -2.57 33.59
C HIS A 598 -3.39 -3.69 34.62
N VAL A 599 -2.84 -3.42 35.79
CA VAL A 599 -2.72 -4.34 36.92
C VAL A 599 -3.56 -3.81 38.07
N GLU A 600 -4.60 -4.54 38.44
CA GLU A 600 -5.46 -4.15 39.56
C GLU A 600 -4.66 -3.91 40.85
N GLU A 601 -5.02 -2.87 41.61
CA GLU A 601 -4.30 -2.50 42.84
C GLU A 601 -4.32 -3.60 43.89
N ASP A 602 -5.40 -4.40 43.92
CA ASP A 602 -5.48 -5.56 44.79
C ASP A 602 -4.44 -6.64 44.46
N ILE A 603 -4.13 -6.83 43.17
CA ILE A 603 -3.04 -7.70 42.76
C ILE A 603 -1.70 -7.13 43.23
N ILE A 604 -1.46 -5.83 43.04
CA ILE A 604 -0.21 -5.17 43.47
C ILE A 604 0.01 -5.35 44.97
N ARG A 605 -1.04 -5.16 45.77
CA ARG A 605 -0.99 -5.29 47.25
C ARG A 605 -0.68 -6.69 47.74
N GLN A 606 -1.16 -7.74 47.05
CA GLN A 606 -0.90 -9.12 47.41
C GLN A 606 0.59 -9.51 47.35
N PHE A 607 1.39 -8.82 46.54
CA PHE A 607 2.84 -9.05 46.46
C PHE A 607 3.66 -8.34 47.53
N ALA A 608 3.05 -7.55 48.41
CA ALA A 608 3.77 -6.80 49.43
C ALA A 608 4.44 -7.74 50.43
N GLY A 609 5.77 -7.55 50.63
CA GLY A 609 6.54 -8.31 51.61
C GLY A 609 6.86 -9.75 51.22
N LEU A 610 6.48 -10.22 50.05
CA LEU A 610 6.81 -11.55 49.57
C LEU A 610 8.26 -11.66 49.11
N ASP A 611 8.89 -12.77 49.40
CA ASP A 611 10.15 -13.14 48.81
C ASP A 611 9.99 -13.58 47.34
N ARG A 612 11.11 -13.87 46.66
CA ARG A 612 11.07 -14.24 45.24
C ARG A 612 10.26 -15.52 44.96
N ALA A 613 10.42 -16.53 45.79
CA ALA A 613 9.75 -17.82 45.58
C ALA A 613 8.22 -17.70 45.84
N GLN A 614 7.87 -16.99 46.90
CA GLN A 614 6.46 -16.68 47.23
C GLN A 614 5.82 -15.82 46.14
N GLY A 615 6.55 -14.82 45.61
CA GLY A 615 6.06 -13.99 44.51
C GLY A 615 5.84 -14.79 43.21
N GLU A 616 6.74 -15.71 42.87
CA GLU A 616 6.56 -16.59 41.70
C GLU A 616 5.35 -17.52 41.86
N GLU A 617 5.13 -18.11 43.06
CA GLU A 617 3.96 -18.97 43.34
C GLU A 617 2.64 -18.17 43.26
N LEU A 618 2.62 -16.99 43.87
CA LEU A 618 1.43 -16.13 43.79
C LEU A 618 1.16 -15.70 42.33
N GLY A 619 2.19 -15.38 41.57
CA GLY A 619 2.08 -15.03 40.15
C GLY A 619 1.51 -16.17 39.31
N LEU A 620 1.94 -17.40 39.55
CA LEU A 620 1.35 -18.59 38.93
C LEU A 620 -0.13 -18.77 39.30
N ALA A 621 -0.47 -18.62 40.58
CA ALA A 621 -1.84 -18.75 41.04
C ALA A 621 -2.79 -17.73 40.40
N ILE A 622 -2.35 -16.45 40.33
CA ILE A 622 -3.10 -15.36 39.66
C ILE A 622 -3.24 -15.66 38.15
N SER A 623 -2.16 -16.09 37.51
CA SER A 623 -2.17 -16.41 36.06
C SER A 623 -3.15 -17.53 35.75
N LEU A 624 -3.21 -18.59 36.57
CA LEU A 624 -4.15 -19.70 36.40
C LEU A 624 -5.60 -19.26 36.65
N LYS A 625 -5.82 -18.39 37.63
CA LYS A 625 -7.16 -17.81 37.88
C LYS A 625 -7.62 -17.02 36.64
N MET A 626 -6.81 -16.11 36.16
CA MET A 626 -7.15 -15.31 34.97
C MET A 626 -7.34 -16.17 33.70
N ALA A 627 -6.54 -17.22 33.55
CA ALA A 627 -6.68 -18.16 32.46
C ALA A 627 -8.03 -18.92 32.52
N ARG A 628 -8.47 -19.39 33.70
CA ARG A 628 -9.80 -20.03 33.85
C ARG A 628 -10.94 -19.08 33.51
N GLU A 629 -10.85 -17.81 33.93
CA GLU A 629 -11.86 -16.80 33.64
C GLU A 629 -11.90 -16.42 32.15
N ALA A 630 -10.74 -16.40 31.48
CA ALA A 630 -10.62 -16.08 30.05
C ALA A 630 -11.00 -17.25 29.12
N LEU A 631 -10.84 -18.50 29.57
CA LEU A 631 -10.96 -19.70 28.74
C LEU A 631 -12.25 -19.82 27.91
N PRO A 632 -13.45 -19.45 28.45
CA PRO A 632 -14.70 -19.55 27.66
C PRO A 632 -14.73 -18.63 26.44
N TYR A 633 -13.93 -17.58 26.45
CA TYR A 633 -13.95 -16.50 25.44
C TYR A 633 -12.73 -16.52 24.52
N ALA A 634 -11.75 -17.39 24.80
CA ALA A 634 -10.50 -17.47 24.04
C ALA A 634 -10.35 -18.83 23.32
N ASP A 635 -9.65 -18.86 22.20
CA ASP A 635 -9.28 -20.09 21.48
C ASP A 635 -8.00 -20.71 22.04
N GLY A 636 -7.34 -20.05 22.98
CA GLY A 636 -6.13 -20.47 23.64
C GLY A 636 -5.49 -19.35 24.42
N PHE A 637 -4.23 -19.53 24.79
CA PHE A 637 -3.48 -18.56 25.58
C PHE A 637 -2.25 -18.06 24.85
N TYR A 638 -1.95 -16.78 25.02
CA TYR A 638 -0.71 -16.13 24.65
C TYR A 638 0.08 -15.80 25.91
N LEU A 639 1.12 -16.59 26.20
CA LEU A 639 1.91 -16.48 27.41
C LEU A 639 3.10 -15.53 27.17
N MET A 640 3.22 -14.49 27.96
CA MET A 640 4.35 -13.54 27.91
C MET A 640 5.36 -13.88 29.00
N THR A 641 6.63 -14.07 28.60
CA THR A 641 7.68 -14.53 29.52
C THR A 641 8.35 -13.35 30.23
N PRO A 642 8.10 -13.10 31.52
CA PRO A 642 8.72 -11.99 32.23
C PRO A 642 10.22 -12.22 32.39
N PHE A 643 11.04 -11.27 31.90
CA PHE A 643 12.50 -11.29 32.02
C PHE A 643 13.16 -12.58 31.51
N ASN A 644 12.60 -13.23 30.50
CA ASN A 644 13.05 -14.50 29.94
C ASN A 644 13.17 -15.64 31.01
N ARG A 645 12.27 -15.66 32.00
CA ARG A 645 12.24 -16.70 33.06
C ARG A 645 11.64 -18.01 32.55
N VAL A 646 12.36 -18.73 31.72
CA VAL A 646 11.92 -20.00 31.09
C VAL A 646 11.37 -20.98 32.13
N ALA A 647 12.09 -21.25 33.23
CA ALA A 647 11.67 -22.20 34.26
C ALA A 647 10.32 -21.86 34.93
N LEU A 648 9.98 -20.58 35.06
CA LEU A 648 8.67 -20.14 35.55
C LEU A 648 7.59 -20.50 34.53
N MET A 649 7.87 -20.31 33.25
CA MET A 649 6.92 -20.56 32.18
C MET A 649 6.71 -22.07 31.93
N GLU A 650 7.74 -22.89 32.08
CA GLU A 650 7.61 -24.36 32.07
C GLU A 650 6.57 -24.80 33.12
N ARG A 651 6.64 -24.27 34.34
CA ARG A 651 5.69 -24.54 35.42
C ARG A 651 4.28 -24.04 35.08
N LEU A 652 4.17 -22.84 34.52
CA LEU A 652 2.88 -22.28 34.09
C LEU A 652 2.22 -23.15 33.02
N ILE A 653 2.96 -23.52 31.98
CA ILE A 653 2.45 -24.35 30.87
C ILE A 653 1.96 -25.69 31.40
N ALA A 654 2.78 -26.38 32.22
CA ALA A 654 2.41 -27.67 32.80
C ALA A 654 1.12 -27.56 33.61
N ARG A 655 0.97 -26.54 34.46
CA ARG A 655 -0.24 -26.33 35.26
C ARG A 655 -1.44 -25.89 34.41
N LEU A 656 -1.26 -25.06 33.36
CA LEU A 656 -2.34 -24.73 32.43
C LEU A 656 -2.87 -25.99 31.74
N ARG A 657 -1.99 -26.89 31.28
CA ARG A 657 -2.37 -28.14 30.63
C ARG A 657 -3.14 -29.07 31.55
N THR A 658 -2.73 -29.16 32.83
CA THR A 658 -3.35 -30.13 33.79
C THR A 658 -4.53 -29.55 34.55
N GLU A 659 -4.54 -28.25 34.89
CA GLU A 659 -5.53 -27.68 35.81
C GLU A 659 -6.60 -26.82 35.09
N VAL A 660 -6.35 -26.39 33.84
CA VAL A 660 -7.25 -25.48 33.13
C VAL A 660 -7.78 -26.09 31.84
N LEU A 661 -6.91 -26.73 31.03
CA LEU A 661 -7.30 -27.26 29.73
C LEU A 661 -7.82 -28.70 29.74
N GLN A 662 -7.61 -29.47 30.84
CA GLN A 662 -8.21 -30.82 30.99
C GLN A 662 -9.64 -30.80 31.51
N GLU A 663 -10.09 -29.68 32.07
CA GLU A 663 -11.44 -29.50 32.60
C GLU A 663 -12.43 -28.98 31.53
N SER A 664 -11.96 -28.65 30.35
CA SER A 664 -12.74 -28.14 29.22
C SER A 664 -12.89 -29.20 28.12
#